data_072e8fb752a0f378d50cce27c8e5abd6
#
_entry.id   072e8fb752a0f378d50cce27c8e5abd6
#
_cell.length_a   1.000
_cell.length_b   1.000
_cell.length_c   1.000
_cell.angle_alpha   90.00
_cell.angle_beta   90.00
_cell.angle_gamma   90.00
#
_symmetry.space_group_name_H-M   'P 1'
#
loop_
_entity.id
_entity.type
_entity.pdbx_description
1 polymer ?
#
loop_
_entity_poly.entity_id
_entity_poly.type
_entity_poly.pdbx_seq_one_letter_code
_entity_poly.pdbx_strand_id
1 'polypeptide(L)'
;MSGAVGNESRWLTWVRALPRASVLVFCGIAMTAVQAVLGVLQARIGVRVTAALLVGAAAAASEVDKLHIRRGEQREAEQQARQTQEAAETEWLRQAQDCLRVWPAPRIDEVDPYVLGVAQSPLADRYARAGERLPPYVGRDWDAVARERLRARGLVLLIGAPASGVTRTAYEVASGGPTTRVVLAPQAPNGLRKALHDLDVLSRLEPPVRLVLWLDRVDAFADDGLKAAMLRRCRERSPGLWVVATISTTRYQTWETEQSDAAAEFGEPVTLERLPSADELSKAEAAYPGVDFSEGVAAAFTAARALLVRMRAGDGDCPHEPVGSDCPVARAVVAVAISWAGTGTVRPLPMARLSELVRQRLSLSEQPDPRHLATSVEWASAPTLQGAELLRHSAPESPGGTVEAHREIAEICSAWQRPSRAVWAASLAEAAAAADSEAVGRIGFRAHSEGDADTAAQAWARITRLDEPAAAWLERAAAFSRRRREARAEVSPRQRLLELSEAAHGPDHPEVAGVLNNLGSARLNLGEPAKARELYERALAIAEREYGRDHRDVAGILNNLGTAWRDLGEPAKARERYERALAIVEREYGRDHPMVARTLNNLGNAWLDLGQPAKARELYVRALRIHLAHVPSGHPDVSIVTRNLRRVAPDLVVLNDGRVVRGAGGARPDAGFDHSTGRSVT
;
A
#
# COMPACT_ATOMS: atom_id res chain seq x y z
N MET A 1 30.52 -58.80 -31.38
CA MET A 1 29.76 -58.75 -30.14
C MET A 1 29.20 -57.30 -29.84
N SER A 2 28.70 -56.63 -30.89
CA SER A 2 28.11 -55.25 -30.70
C SER A 2 26.62 -55.15 -31.10
N GLY A 3 25.94 -56.29 -31.24
CA GLY A 3 24.52 -56.32 -31.63
C GLY A 3 23.51 -56.65 -30.51
N ALA A 4 23.95 -56.99 -29.30
CA ALA A 4 23.07 -57.46 -28.23
C ALA A 4 22.60 -56.33 -27.27
N VAL A 5 23.34 -55.26 -27.14
CA VAL A 5 23.02 -54.18 -26.19
C VAL A 5 21.89 -53.25 -26.68
N GLY A 6 21.66 -53.19 -28.00
CA GLY A 6 20.60 -52.35 -28.58
C GLY A 6 19.17 -52.90 -28.47
N ASN A 7 19.02 -54.20 -28.17
CA ASN A 7 17.70 -54.85 -28.13
C ASN A 7 17.08 -54.86 -26.72
N GLU A 8 17.91 -54.84 -25.66
CA GLU A 8 17.40 -54.76 -24.27
C GLU A 8 16.71 -53.42 -23.97
N SER A 9 17.21 -52.29 -24.52
CA SER A 9 16.64 -51.00 -24.30
C SER A 9 15.26 -50.81 -24.98
N ARG A 10 15.04 -51.42 -26.15
CA ARG A 10 13.77 -51.34 -26.89
C ARG A 10 12.67 -52.19 -26.25
N TRP A 11 13.02 -53.39 -25.74
CA TRP A 11 12.06 -54.24 -25.06
C TRP A 11 11.59 -53.63 -23.73
N LEU A 12 12.50 -53.10 -22.93
CA LEU A 12 12.18 -52.38 -21.70
C LEU A 12 11.32 -51.11 -21.95
N THR A 13 11.52 -50.42 -23.06
CA THR A 13 10.71 -49.27 -23.44
C THR A 13 9.29 -49.68 -23.85
N TRP A 14 9.16 -50.82 -24.52
CA TRP A 14 7.85 -51.35 -24.91
C TRP A 14 7.05 -51.89 -23.72
N VAL A 15 7.66 -52.66 -22.81
CA VAL A 15 7.03 -53.09 -21.55
C VAL A 15 6.62 -51.91 -20.67
N ARG A 16 7.39 -50.84 -20.70
CA ARG A 16 7.09 -49.60 -20.01
C ARG A 16 5.87 -48.84 -20.52
N ALA A 17 5.40 -49.12 -21.72
CA ALA A 17 4.25 -48.45 -22.36
C ALA A 17 2.91 -49.21 -22.17
N LEU A 18 2.91 -50.43 -21.65
CA LEU A 18 1.70 -51.24 -21.52
C LEU A 18 0.88 -50.90 -20.27
N PRO A 19 -0.47 -50.91 -20.34
CA PRO A 19 -1.35 -50.78 -19.16
C PRO A 19 -1.14 -51.94 -18.17
N ARG A 20 -1.37 -51.70 -16.88
CA ARG A 20 -1.15 -52.66 -15.77
C ARG A 20 -1.86 -54.01 -16.02
N ALA A 21 -3.11 -53.97 -16.54
CA ALA A 21 -3.87 -55.16 -16.87
C ALA A 21 -3.21 -55.97 -17.99
N SER A 22 -2.63 -55.34 -19.01
CA SER A 22 -1.94 -55.99 -20.10
C SER A 22 -0.62 -56.64 -19.69
N VAL A 23 0.07 -56.03 -18.73
CA VAL A 23 1.32 -56.58 -18.14
C VAL A 23 1.03 -57.83 -17.32
N LEU A 24 -0.07 -57.82 -16.51
CA LEU A 24 -0.47 -59.00 -15.75
C LEU A 24 -0.93 -60.15 -16.65
N VAL A 25 -1.67 -59.87 -17.73
CA VAL A 25 -2.05 -60.85 -18.73
C VAL A 25 -0.84 -61.39 -19.46
N PHE A 26 0.13 -60.51 -19.81
CA PHE A 26 1.36 -60.93 -20.50
C PHE A 26 2.25 -61.79 -19.58
N CYS A 27 2.35 -61.44 -18.29
CA CYS A 27 3.04 -62.25 -17.29
C CYS A 27 2.33 -63.58 -17.07
N GLY A 28 0.99 -63.62 -17.07
CA GLY A 28 0.19 -64.83 -16.99
C GLY A 28 0.40 -65.76 -18.20
N ILE A 29 0.37 -65.21 -19.41
CA ILE A 29 0.65 -65.95 -20.66
C ILE A 29 2.12 -66.42 -20.71
N ALA A 30 3.05 -65.58 -20.28
CA ALA A 30 4.46 -65.93 -20.19
C ALA A 30 4.69 -67.04 -19.14
N MET A 31 4.03 -67.01 -18.01
CA MET A 31 4.05 -68.06 -16.98
C MET A 31 3.47 -69.38 -17.51
N THR A 32 2.35 -69.33 -18.23
CA THR A 32 1.74 -70.55 -18.83
C THR A 32 2.61 -71.15 -19.93
N ALA A 33 3.21 -70.28 -20.78
CA ALA A 33 4.19 -70.71 -21.78
C ALA A 33 5.45 -71.26 -21.14
N VAL A 34 5.95 -70.68 -20.11
CA VAL A 34 7.10 -71.19 -19.31
C VAL A 34 6.72 -72.47 -18.62
N GLN A 35 5.52 -72.66 -18.08
CA GLN A 35 5.06 -73.93 -17.51
C GLN A 35 4.93 -75.04 -18.57
N ALA A 36 4.43 -74.74 -19.78
CA ALA A 36 4.37 -75.69 -20.90
C ALA A 36 5.76 -76.12 -21.36
N VAL A 37 6.69 -75.17 -21.51
CA VAL A 37 8.11 -75.45 -21.85
C VAL A 37 8.80 -76.18 -20.70
N LEU A 38 8.51 -75.87 -19.44
CA LEU A 38 9.05 -76.61 -18.31
C LEU A 38 8.53 -78.05 -18.21
N GLY A 39 7.24 -78.29 -18.58
CA GLY A 39 6.69 -79.63 -18.68
C GLY A 39 7.44 -80.51 -19.71
N VAL A 40 7.96 -79.92 -20.74
CA VAL A 40 8.81 -80.60 -21.76
C VAL A 40 10.27 -80.69 -21.29
N LEU A 41 10.77 -79.74 -20.56
CA LEU A 41 12.16 -79.69 -20.05
C LEU A 41 12.39 -80.47 -18.76
N GLN A 42 11.35 -80.70 -17.92
CA GLN A 42 11.43 -81.51 -16.71
C GLN A 42 11.95 -82.92 -16.98
N ALA A 43 11.81 -83.43 -18.20
CA ALA A 43 12.37 -84.74 -18.65
C ALA A 43 13.89 -84.68 -18.96
N ARG A 44 14.50 -83.46 -18.99
CA ARG A 44 15.92 -83.31 -19.40
C ARG A 44 16.81 -82.45 -18.49
N ILE A 45 16.25 -81.63 -17.63
CA ILE A 45 17.00 -80.69 -16.81
C ILE A 45 16.49 -80.73 -15.34
N GLY A 46 17.37 -81.03 -14.41
CA GLY A 46 17.01 -81.29 -13.04
C GLY A 46 16.27 -80.13 -12.31
N VAL A 47 15.48 -80.48 -11.28
CA VAL A 47 14.59 -79.68 -10.49
C VAL A 47 15.20 -78.33 -10.03
N ARG A 48 16.52 -78.22 -9.88
CA ARG A 48 17.22 -76.98 -9.46
C ARG A 48 17.18 -75.85 -10.49
N VAL A 49 17.21 -76.16 -11.80
CA VAL A 49 17.20 -75.13 -12.85
C VAL A 49 15.78 -74.55 -13.04
N THR A 50 14.76 -75.42 -12.90
CA THR A 50 13.34 -74.97 -12.95
C THR A 50 12.99 -74.06 -11.75
N ALA A 51 13.46 -74.37 -10.57
CA ALA A 51 13.28 -73.51 -9.41
C ALA A 51 13.97 -72.13 -9.56
N ALA A 52 15.19 -72.11 -10.10
CA ALA A 52 15.92 -70.87 -10.36
C ALA A 52 15.22 -69.96 -11.39
N LEU A 53 14.64 -70.51 -12.47
CA LEU A 53 13.87 -69.76 -13.47
C LEU A 53 12.57 -69.21 -12.91
N LEU A 54 11.86 -69.94 -12.03
CA LEU A 54 10.65 -69.46 -11.36
C LEU A 54 10.94 -68.35 -10.36
N VAL A 55 12.01 -68.45 -9.60
CA VAL A 55 12.47 -67.41 -8.68
C VAL A 55 12.87 -66.13 -9.44
N GLY A 56 13.57 -66.28 -10.60
CA GLY A 56 13.94 -65.18 -11.47
C GLY A 56 12.72 -64.46 -12.08
N ALA A 57 11.72 -65.23 -12.54
CA ALA A 57 10.48 -64.68 -13.07
C ALA A 57 9.64 -63.94 -11.99
N ALA A 58 9.56 -64.48 -10.80
CA ALA A 58 8.90 -63.83 -9.65
C ALA A 58 9.60 -62.53 -9.22
N ALA A 59 10.94 -62.56 -9.20
CA ALA A 59 11.72 -61.35 -8.92
C ALA A 59 11.52 -60.25 -9.99
N ALA A 60 11.51 -60.63 -11.26
CA ALA A 60 11.23 -59.66 -12.35
C ALA A 60 9.81 -59.10 -12.31
N ALA A 61 8.80 -59.93 -11.99
CA ALA A 61 7.42 -59.46 -11.78
C ALA A 61 7.31 -58.49 -10.59
N SER A 62 7.99 -58.75 -9.47
CA SER A 62 8.05 -57.87 -8.32
C SER A 62 8.71 -56.51 -8.64
N GLU A 63 9.77 -56.47 -9.45
CA GLU A 63 10.40 -55.22 -9.88
C GLU A 63 9.52 -54.41 -10.83
N VAL A 64 8.77 -55.05 -11.73
CA VAL A 64 7.79 -54.40 -12.59
C VAL A 64 6.65 -53.79 -11.77
N ASP A 65 6.16 -54.49 -10.74
CA ASP A 65 5.09 -54.00 -9.88
C ASP A 65 5.57 -52.79 -9.03
N LYS A 66 6.80 -52.82 -8.49
CA LYS A 66 7.42 -51.67 -7.83
C LYS A 66 7.58 -50.46 -8.75
N LEU A 67 7.92 -50.69 -10.04
CA LEU A 67 8.00 -49.61 -11.02
C LEU A 67 6.62 -49.01 -11.33
N HIS A 68 5.56 -49.79 -11.37
CA HIS A 68 4.19 -49.30 -11.56
C HIS A 68 3.70 -48.51 -10.34
N ILE A 69 3.96 -48.98 -9.14
CA ILE A 69 3.63 -48.27 -7.91
C ILE A 69 4.34 -46.90 -7.85
N ARG A 70 5.66 -46.86 -8.07
CA ARG A 70 6.42 -45.59 -8.10
C ARG A 70 5.93 -44.62 -9.18
N ARG A 71 5.46 -45.10 -10.31
CA ARG A 71 4.87 -44.24 -11.35
C ARG A 71 3.48 -43.73 -10.98
N GLY A 72 2.70 -44.57 -10.28
CA GLY A 72 1.44 -44.14 -9.71
C GLY A 72 1.66 -42.98 -8.73
N GLU A 73 2.55 -43.17 -7.77
CA GLU A 73 2.93 -42.17 -6.78
C GLU A 73 3.50 -40.87 -7.40
N GLN A 74 4.34 -41.00 -8.46
CA GLN A 74 4.84 -39.83 -9.19
C GLN A 74 3.73 -39.08 -9.90
N ARG A 75 2.79 -39.77 -10.55
CA ARG A 75 1.65 -39.11 -11.23
C ARG A 75 0.72 -38.40 -10.23
N GLU A 76 0.46 -39.04 -9.10
CA GLU A 76 -0.34 -38.45 -8.02
C GLU A 76 0.37 -37.22 -7.45
N ALA A 77 1.69 -37.30 -7.19
CA ALA A 77 2.48 -36.17 -6.74
C ALA A 77 2.52 -35.01 -7.78
N GLU A 78 2.66 -35.34 -9.07
CA GLU A 78 2.60 -34.33 -10.15
C GLU A 78 1.20 -33.69 -10.26
N GLN A 79 0.14 -34.48 -10.10
CA GLN A 79 -1.23 -33.96 -10.10
C GLN A 79 -1.48 -33.07 -8.89
N GLN A 80 -1.04 -33.49 -7.72
CA GLN A 80 -1.17 -32.72 -6.50
C GLN A 80 -0.36 -31.41 -6.56
N ALA A 81 0.86 -31.47 -7.12
CA ALA A 81 1.68 -30.29 -7.37
C ALA A 81 1.00 -29.31 -8.34
N ARG A 82 0.40 -29.80 -9.44
CA ARG A 82 -0.38 -28.98 -10.38
C ARG A 82 -1.59 -28.34 -9.72
N GLN A 83 -2.37 -29.11 -8.97
CA GLN A 83 -3.54 -28.57 -8.24
C GLN A 83 -3.14 -27.50 -7.23
N THR A 84 -2.04 -27.73 -6.50
CA THR A 84 -1.50 -26.75 -5.56
C THR A 84 -1.01 -25.49 -6.29
N GLN A 85 -0.37 -25.64 -7.43
CA GLN A 85 0.07 -24.51 -8.25
C GLN A 85 -1.10 -23.74 -8.86
N GLU A 86 -2.13 -24.41 -9.35
CA GLU A 86 -3.35 -23.78 -9.88
C GLU A 86 -4.12 -23.05 -8.78
N ALA A 87 -4.20 -23.63 -7.58
CA ALA A 87 -4.81 -22.97 -6.42
C ALA A 87 -4.03 -21.73 -5.98
N ALA A 88 -2.70 -21.81 -5.94
CA ALA A 88 -1.83 -20.68 -5.63
C ALA A 88 -1.93 -19.57 -6.68
N GLU A 89 -2.01 -19.92 -7.97
CA GLU A 89 -2.20 -18.96 -9.07
C GLU A 89 -3.56 -18.28 -8.99
N THR A 90 -4.62 -19.03 -8.69
CA THR A 90 -5.98 -18.50 -8.53
C THR A 90 -6.05 -17.51 -7.36
N GLU A 91 -5.44 -17.86 -6.22
CA GLU A 91 -5.39 -16.99 -5.06
C GLU A 91 -4.55 -15.73 -5.34
N TRP A 92 -3.40 -15.87 -6.02
CA TRP A 92 -2.60 -14.73 -6.44
C TRP A 92 -3.38 -13.78 -7.37
N LEU A 93 -4.11 -14.32 -8.37
CA LEU A 93 -4.96 -13.53 -9.28
C LEU A 93 -6.05 -12.78 -8.51
N ARG A 94 -6.71 -13.45 -7.56
CA ARG A 94 -7.71 -12.81 -6.69
C ARG A 94 -7.09 -11.65 -5.90
N GLN A 95 -5.93 -11.87 -5.29
CA GLN A 95 -5.24 -10.82 -4.53
C GLN A 95 -4.77 -9.66 -5.42
N ALA A 96 -4.34 -9.94 -6.65
CA ALA A 96 -3.99 -8.90 -7.61
C ALA A 96 -5.20 -8.05 -8.01
N GLN A 97 -6.36 -8.66 -8.22
CA GLN A 97 -7.63 -7.97 -8.46
C GLN A 97 -8.06 -7.10 -7.27
N ASP A 98 -7.85 -7.59 -6.04
CA ASP A 98 -8.19 -6.85 -4.82
C ASP A 98 -7.30 -5.62 -4.58
N CYS A 99 -6.06 -5.62 -5.05
CA CYS A 99 -5.10 -4.54 -4.79
C CYS A 99 -4.86 -3.59 -5.97
N LEU A 100 -5.31 -3.94 -7.17
CA LEU A 100 -5.21 -3.11 -8.38
C LEU A 100 -6.60 -2.70 -8.86
N ARG A 101 -6.73 -1.48 -9.37
CA ARG A 101 -8.00 -0.97 -9.94
C ARG A 101 -8.45 -1.78 -11.17
N VAL A 102 -7.48 -2.33 -11.91
CA VAL A 102 -7.71 -3.18 -13.09
C VAL A 102 -6.64 -4.27 -13.15
N TRP A 103 -7.07 -5.52 -13.33
CA TRP A 103 -6.20 -6.64 -13.61
C TRP A 103 -6.89 -7.62 -14.59
N PRO A 104 -6.25 -8.19 -15.61
CA PRO A 104 -4.84 -7.97 -15.99
C PRO A 104 -4.55 -6.51 -16.34
N ALA A 105 -3.31 -6.07 -16.08
CA ALA A 105 -2.89 -4.69 -16.27
C ALA A 105 -3.02 -4.29 -17.76
N PRO A 106 -3.89 -3.34 -18.11
CA PRO A 106 -4.15 -2.95 -19.51
C PRO A 106 -3.07 -2.00 -20.02
N ARG A 107 -3.04 -1.81 -21.32
CA ARG A 107 -2.29 -0.71 -21.94
C ARG A 107 -2.98 0.61 -21.63
N ILE A 108 -2.21 1.71 -21.55
CA ILE A 108 -2.77 3.03 -21.19
C ILE A 108 -3.77 3.57 -22.21
N ASP A 109 -3.63 3.19 -23.48
CA ASP A 109 -4.55 3.55 -24.57
C ASP A 109 -5.81 2.65 -24.61
N GLU A 110 -5.82 1.53 -23.90
CA GLU A 110 -6.94 0.58 -23.82
C GLU A 110 -7.72 0.72 -22.51
N VAL A 111 -7.08 1.23 -21.44
CA VAL A 111 -7.71 1.38 -20.13
C VAL A 111 -8.83 2.41 -20.19
N ASP A 112 -9.93 2.14 -19.48
CA ASP A 112 -10.97 3.13 -19.26
C ASP A 112 -10.43 4.28 -18.41
N PRO A 113 -10.32 5.51 -18.92
CA PRO A 113 -9.79 6.65 -18.19
C PRO A 113 -10.53 6.93 -16.88
N TYR A 114 -11.81 6.60 -16.81
CA TYR A 114 -12.62 6.80 -15.60
C TYR A 114 -12.17 5.90 -14.43
N VAL A 115 -11.66 4.71 -14.73
CA VAL A 115 -11.06 3.82 -13.71
C VAL A 115 -9.78 4.41 -13.12
N LEU A 116 -9.07 5.22 -13.91
CA LEU A 116 -7.88 5.94 -13.45
C LEU A 116 -8.20 7.22 -12.66
N GLY A 117 -9.47 7.57 -12.51
CA GLY A 117 -9.93 8.73 -11.76
C GLY A 117 -10.22 9.97 -12.61
N VAL A 118 -10.18 9.85 -13.93
CA VAL A 118 -10.63 10.95 -14.82
C VAL A 118 -12.12 11.15 -14.62
N ALA A 119 -12.56 12.40 -14.43
CA ALA A 119 -13.97 12.70 -14.22
C ALA A 119 -14.79 12.46 -15.49
N GLN A 120 -16.01 11.94 -15.32
CA GLN A 120 -16.97 11.83 -16.43
C GLN A 120 -17.41 13.21 -16.87
N SER A 121 -17.53 13.41 -18.19
CA SER A 121 -17.97 14.67 -18.76
C SER A 121 -19.41 14.57 -19.26
N PRO A 122 -20.32 15.44 -18.80
CA PRO A 122 -21.66 15.53 -19.36
C PRO A 122 -21.67 16.02 -20.82
N LEU A 123 -20.55 16.53 -21.31
CA LEU A 123 -20.36 16.96 -22.70
C LEU A 123 -19.75 15.85 -23.58
N ALA A 124 -19.45 14.68 -23.02
CA ALA A 124 -18.82 13.60 -23.78
C ALA A 124 -19.68 13.18 -24.98
N ASP A 125 -20.99 12.98 -24.78
CA ASP A 125 -21.91 12.58 -25.86
C ASP A 125 -21.99 13.59 -27.00
N ARG A 126 -21.75 14.87 -26.70
CA ARG A 126 -21.81 15.96 -27.72
C ARG A 126 -20.49 16.15 -28.46
N TYR A 127 -19.34 15.95 -27.79
CA TYR A 127 -18.05 16.34 -28.32
C TYR A 127 -17.05 15.19 -28.46
N ALA A 128 -17.27 14.04 -27.85
CA ALA A 128 -16.41 12.87 -28.06
C ALA A 128 -16.54 12.38 -29.50
N ARG A 129 -15.41 12.00 -30.08
CA ARG A 129 -15.43 11.39 -31.43
C ARG A 129 -16.03 9.99 -31.35
N ALA A 130 -16.54 9.50 -32.50
CA ALA A 130 -17.08 8.15 -32.57
C ALA A 130 -16.05 7.11 -32.09
N GLY A 131 -16.40 6.38 -31.05
CA GLY A 131 -15.53 5.38 -30.41
C GLY A 131 -14.61 5.92 -29.31
N GLU A 132 -14.54 7.24 -29.08
CA GLU A 132 -13.81 7.84 -27.95
C GLU A 132 -14.75 8.03 -26.76
N ARG A 133 -14.24 7.79 -25.55
CA ARG A 133 -15.01 7.97 -24.30
C ARG A 133 -14.89 9.37 -23.71
N LEU A 134 -13.85 10.09 -24.10
CA LEU A 134 -13.54 11.42 -23.60
C LEU A 134 -13.67 12.46 -24.70
N PRO A 135 -14.15 13.67 -24.39
CA PRO A 135 -14.09 14.78 -25.33
C PRO A 135 -12.63 15.13 -25.66
N PRO A 136 -12.35 15.75 -26.84
CA PRO A 136 -11.01 16.17 -27.23
C PRO A 136 -10.30 16.93 -26.11
N TYR A 137 -9.01 16.68 -25.94
CA TYR A 137 -8.23 17.34 -24.90
C TYR A 137 -7.83 18.75 -25.29
N VAL A 138 -8.02 19.70 -24.40
CA VAL A 138 -7.48 21.05 -24.54
C VAL A 138 -6.08 21.06 -23.92
N GLY A 139 -5.05 21.19 -24.75
CA GLY A 139 -3.65 21.18 -24.28
C GLY A 139 -3.38 22.31 -23.28
N ARG A 140 -2.71 21.98 -22.19
CA ARG A 140 -2.33 22.90 -21.12
C ARG A 140 -0.90 23.42 -21.34
N ASP A 141 -0.62 24.61 -20.85
CA ASP A 141 0.72 25.23 -20.98
C ASP A 141 1.83 24.36 -20.36
N TRP A 142 1.50 23.58 -19.34
CA TRP A 142 2.43 22.73 -18.62
C TRP A 142 2.60 21.31 -19.17
N ASP A 143 1.85 20.93 -20.21
CA ASP A 143 1.92 19.58 -20.81
C ASP A 143 3.32 19.24 -21.32
N ALA A 144 3.98 20.17 -21.95
CA ALA A 144 5.34 19.99 -22.47
C ALA A 144 6.34 19.73 -21.34
N VAL A 145 6.26 20.52 -20.27
CA VAL A 145 7.10 20.39 -19.07
C VAL A 145 6.87 19.04 -18.38
N ALA A 146 5.62 18.65 -18.21
CA ALA A 146 5.27 17.37 -17.59
C ALA A 146 5.80 16.19 -18.41
N ARG A 147 5.64 16.22 -19.74
CA ARG A 147 6.17 15.17 -20.64
C ARG A 147 7.70 15.12 -20.64
N GLU A 148 8.38 16.28 -20.61
CA GLU A 148 9.84 16.34 -20.54
C GLU A 148 10.36 15.75 -19.23
N ARG A 149 9.79 16.13 -18.09
CA ARG A 149 10.16 15.57 -16.78
C ARG A 149 9.96 14.05 -16.74
N LEU A 150 8.84 13.58 -17.27
CA LEU A 150 8.54 12.16 -17.32
C LEU A 150 9.55 11.38 -18.20
N ARG A 151 9.98 11.98 -19.33
CA ARG A 151 11.01 11.38 -20.19
C ARG A 151 12.41 11.41 -19.54
N ALA A 152 12.75 12.54 -18.92
CA ALA A 152 14.09 12.74 -18.36
C ALA A 152 14.29 11.98 -17.04
N ARG A 153 13.30 11.99 -16.16
CA ARG A 153 13.41 11.46 -14.78
C ARG A 153 12.62 10.19 -14.55
N GLY A 154 11.65 9.86 -15.40
CA GLY A 154 10.72 8.76 -15.20
C GLY A 154 9.66 9.02 -14.10
N LEU A 155 9.63 10.21 -13.49
CA LEU A 155 8.66 10.57 -12.45
C LEU A 155 8.10 11.97 -12.75
N VAL A 156 6.79 12.12 -12.53
CA VAL A 156 6.12 13.41 -12.53
C VAL A 156 5.05 13.46 -11.45
N LEU A 157 5.01 14.56 -10.72
CA LEU A 157 3.95 14.90 -9.78
C LEU A 157 3.21 16.12 -10.33
N LEU A 158 1.90 15.96 -10.57
CA LEU A 158 1.02 17.05 -10.98
C LEU A 158 0.17 17.50 -9.79
N ILE A 159 0.15 18.80 -9.57
CA ILE A 159 -0.62 19.43 -8.50
C ILE A 159 -1.67 20.33 -9.14
N GLY A 160 -2.85 20.42 -8.56
CA GLY A 160 -3.83 21.41 -8.98
C GLY A 160 -5.00 21.55 -8.02
N ALA A 161 -5.69 22.68 -8.10
CA ALA A 161 -6.93 22.87 -7.37
C ALA A 161 -8.00 21.87 -7.84
N PRO A 162 -9.00 21.55 -7.01
CA PRO A 162 -10.15 20.78 -7.47
C PRO A 162 -10.75 21.38 -8.76
N ALA A 163 -11.13 20.52 -9.71
CA ALA A 163 -11.59 20.89 -11.05
C ALA A 163 -10.56 21.63 -11.94
N SER A 164 -9.25 21.54 -11.64
CA SER A 164 -8.19 22.02 -12.55
C SER A 164 -7.87 21.05 -13.68
N GLY A 165 -8.37 19.81 -13.61
CA GLY A 165 -8.13 18.79 -14.63
C GLY A 165 -6.83 17.99 -14.45
N VAL A 166 -6.23 17.99 -13.26
CA VAL A 166 -4.95 17.32 -12.96
C VAL A 166 -4.93 15.88 -13.44
N THR A 167 -5.95 15.09 -13.10
CA THR A 167 -6.01 13.65 -13.47
C THR A 167 -6.15 13.47 -14.99
N ARG A 168 -6.94 14.33 -15.66
CA ARG A 168 -7.05 14.32 -17.12
C ARG A 168 -5.71 14.66 -17.78
N THR A 169 -5.05 15.72 -17.33
CA THR A 169 -3.71 16.12 -17.83
C THR A 169 -2.69 15.00 -17.59
N ALA A 170 -2.69 14.37 -16.41
CA ALA A 170 -1.84 13.23 -16.10
C ALA A 170 -2.04 12.07 -17.10
N TYR A 171 -3.30 11.77 -17.43
CA TYR A 171 -3.65 10.74 -18.41
C TYR A 171 -3.11 11.08 -19.81
N GLU A 172 -3.31 12.32 -20.28
CA GLU A 172 -2.83 12.77 -21.59
C GLU A 172 -1.30 12.85 -21.68
N VAL A 173 -0.64 13.20 -20.59
CA VAL A 173 0.82 13.20 -20.50
C VAL A 173 1.37 11.76 -20.58
N ALA A 174 0.74 10.83 -19.90
CA ALA A 174 1.16 9.43 -19.86
C ALA A 174 0.86 8.68 -21.17
N SER A 175 -0.29 8.96 -21.81
CA SER A 175 -0.72 8.32 -23.06
C SER A 175 -0.05 8.92 -24.32
N GLY A 176 0.42 10.17 -24.27
CA GLY A 176 1.01 10.89 -25.41
C GLY A 176 2.44 10.46 -25.80
N GLY A 177 2.92 9.29 -25.38
CA GLY A 177 4.24 8.76 -25.74
C GLY A 177 4.26 7.92 -27.02
N PRO A 178 5.40 7.82 -27.72
CA PRO A 178 5.52 7.05 -28.97
C PRO A 178 5.42 5.53 -28.79
N THR A 179 5.40 5.06 -27.54
CA THR A 179 5.32 3.64 -27.18
C THR A 179 4.27 3.44 -26.12
N THR A 180 3.34 2.55 -26.39
CA THR A 180 2.28 2.17 -25.45
C THR A 180 2.87 1.49 -24.21
N ARG A 181 2.36 1.85 -23.07
CA ARG A 181 2.77 1.37 -21.76
C ARG A 181 1.63 0.65 -21.07
N VAL A 182 1.97 -0.36 -20.29
CA VAL A 182 1.02 -1.06 -19.41
C VAL A 182 0.86 -0.28 -18.10
N VAL A 183 -0.37 -0.13 -17.65
CA VAL A 183 -0.71 0.67 -16.46
C VAL A 183 -0.87 -0.24 -15.24
N LEU A 184 -0.11 0.08 -14.19
CA LEU A 184 -0.32 -0.44 -12.85
C LEU A 184 -0.96 0.65 -12.00
N ALA A 185 -2.23 0.49 -11.66
CA ALA A 185 -3.00 1.44 -10.87
C ALA A 185 -3.41 0.79 -9.54
N PRO A 186 -2.62 0.92 -8.46
CA PRO A 186 -2.96 0.38 -7.16
C PRO A 186 -4.25 0.99 -6.60
N GLN A 187 -5.02 0.21 -5.87
CA GLN A 187 -6.14 0.73 -5.09
C GLN A 187 -5.64 1.39 -3.80
N ALA A 188 -6.12 2.59 -3.49
CA ALA A 188 -5.92 3.18 -2.19
C ALA A 188 -7.11 2.83 -1.28
N PRO A 189 -6.85 2.58 -0.01
CA PRO A 189 -5.58 2.38 0.67
C PRO A 189 -5.07 0.93 0.55
N ASN A 190 -3.79 0.71 0.82
CA ASN A 190 -3.12 -0.59 0.97
C ASN A 190 -2.76 -1.36 -0.32
N GLY A 191 -3.26 -0.96 -1.49
CA GLY A 191 -2.98 -1.67 -2.74
C GLY A 191 -1.54 -1.53 -3.22
N LEU A 192 -0.88 -0.41 -2.93
CA LEU A 192 0.47 -0.13 -3.43
C LEU A 192 1.50 -1.10 -2.84
N ARG A 193 1.54 -1.25 -1.51
CA ARG A 193 2.45 -2.17 -0.84
C ARG A 193 2.16 -3.61 -1.25
N LYS A 194 0.90 -4.00 -1.22
CA LYS A 194 0.48 -5.35 -1.58
C LYS A 194 0.87 -5.68 -3.02
N ALA A 195 0.60 -4.81 -3.98
CA ALA A 195 0.93 -5.03 -5.39
C ALA A 195 2.44 -5.12 -5.65
N LEU A 196 3.25 -4.23 -5.05
CA LEU A 196 4.67 -4.09 -5.39
C LEU A 196 5.62 -4.84 -4.47
N HIS A 197 5.19 -5.21 -3.27
CA HIS A 197 6.01 -5.92 -2.30
C HIS A 197 5.47 -7.33 -2.03
N ASP A 198 4.21 -7.46 -1.60
CA ASP A 198 3.67 -8.75 -1.14
C ASP A 198 3.42 -9.70 -2.32
N LEU A 199 2.81 -9.21 -3.39
CA LEU A 199 2.53 -9.99 -4.60
C LEU A 199 3.62 -9.91 -5.67
N ASP A 200 4.51 -8.92 -5.54
CA ASP A 200 5.57 -8.64 -6.51
C ASP A 200 5.08 -8.69 -7.97
N VAL A 201 4.00 -7.94 -8.25
CA VAL A 201 3.36 -7.92 -9.58
C VAL A 201 4.36 -7.63 -10.71
N LEU A 202 5.40 -6.81 -10.42
CA LEU A 202 6.44 -6.46 -11.40
C LEU A 202 7.20 -7.70 -11.91
N SER A 203 7.39 -8.72 -11.08
CA SER A 203 8.09 -9.96 -11.47
C SER A 203 7.26 -10.86 -12.40
N ARG A 204 5.94 -10.67 -12.44
CA ARG A 204 5.00 -11.43 -13.26
C ARG A 204 4.78 -10.84 -14.66
N LEU A 205 5.27 -9.62 -14.89
CA LEU A 205 5.16 -8.96 -16.18
C LEU A 205 6.38 -9.33 -17.05
N GLU A 206 6.14 -9.98 -18.16
CA GLU A 206 7.22 -10.44 -19.06
C GLU A 206 7.98 -9.25 -19.70
N PRO A 207 9.31 -9.17 -19.56
CA PRO A 207 10.10 -8.15 -20.25
C PRO A 207 10.06 -8.36 -21.80
N PRO A 208 10.10 -7.28 -22.61
CA PRO A 208 10.37 -5.88 -22.25
C PRO A 208 9.09 -5.02 -22.14
N VAL A 209 8.29 -5.17 -21.11
CA VAL A 209 7.10 -4.33 -20.93
C VAL A 209 7.49 -2.97 -20.38
N ARG A 210 7.06 -1.90 -21.05
CA ARG A 210 7.17 -0.54 -20.52
C ARG A 210 5.97 -0.24 -19.63
N LEU A 211 6.23 0.21 -18.41
CA LEU A 211 5.23 0.36 -17.37
C LEU A 211 4.94 1.82 -17.02
N VAL A 212 3.71 2.09 -16.60
CA VAL A 212 3.30 3.30 -15.87
C VAL A 212 2.75 2.87 -14.52
N LEU A 213 3.36 3.32 -13.43
CA LEU A 213 2.76 3.27 -12.09
C LEU A 213 1.89 4.52 -11.91
N TRP A 214 0.58 4.30 -11.77
CA TRP A 214 -0.41 5.36 -11.68
C TRP A 214 -0.84 5.60 -10.24
N LEU A 215 -0.51 6.77 -9.69
CA LEU A 215 -0.78 7.16 -8.30
C LEU A 215 -1.71 8.37 -8.25
N ASP A 216 -2.96 8.16 -8.64
CA ASP A 216 -3.98 9.20 -8.53
C ASP A 216 -4.29 9.48 -7.05
N ARG A 217 -4.11 10.74 -6.64
CA ARG A 217 -4.16 11.18 -5.24
C ARG A 217 -3.08 10.49 -4.41
N VAL A 218 -1.84 10.83 -4.68
CA VAL A 218 -0.65 10.21 -4.07
C VAL A 218 -0.64 10.26 -2.54
N ASP A 219 -1.31 11.24 -1.93
CA ASP A 219 -1.54 11.36 -0.49
C ASP A 219 -2.28 10.14 0.10
N ALA A 220 -3.13 9.48 -0.68
CA ALA A 220 -3.84 8.29 -0.24
C ALA A 220 -2.94 7.06 -0.04
N PHE A 221 -1.71 7.09 -0.57
CA PHE A 221 -0.71 6.02 -0.43
C PHE A 221 0.38 6.33 0.62
N ALA A 222 0.27 7.43 1.33
CA ALA A 222 1.27 7.84 2.32
C ALA A 222 1.56 6.75 3.37
N ASP A 223 0.51 6.11 3.87
CA ASP A 223 0.60 5.02 4.86
C ASP A 223 0.79 3.63 4.23
N ASP A 224 0.69 3.52 2.92
CA ASP A 224 0.80 2.27 2.15
C ASP A 224 2.24 1.95 1.71
N GLY A 225 3.20 2.55 2.38
CA GLY A 225 4.63 2.30 2.13
C GLY A 225 5.22 3.10 0.97
N LEU A 226 4.54 4.16 0.49
CA LEU A 226 5.10 5.08 -0.49
C LEU A 226 6.28 5.84 0.11
N LYS A 227 7.49 5.41 -0.24
CA LYS A 227 8.76 6.00 0.20
C LYS A 227 9.73 6.11 -0.97
N ALA A 228 10.71 7.02 -0.88
CA ALA A 228 11.76 7.16 -1.88
C ALA A 228 12.46 5.83 -2.20
N ALA A 229 12.77 5.04 -1.18
CA ALA A 229 13.41 3.73 -1.35
C ALA A 229 12.55 2.75 -2.16
N MET A 230 11.22 2.76 -1.99
CA MET A 230 10.32 1.92 -2.78
C MET A 230 10.28 2.37 -4.23
N LEU A 231 10.15 3.68 -4.49
CA LEU A 231 10.16 4.24 -5.86
C LEU A 231 11.47 3.91 -6.59
N ARG A 232 12.63 4.06 -5.93
CA ARG A 232 13.93 3.69 -6.49
C ARG A 232 14.00 2.20 -6.82
N ARG A 233 13.60 1.31 -5.89
CA ARG A 233 13.59 -0.14 -6.11
C ARG A 233 12.71 -0.55 -7.30
N CYS A 234 11.53 0.06 -7.46
CA CYS A 234 10.66 -0.22 -8.60
C CYS A 234 11.33 0.17 -9.93
N ARG A 235 12.03 1.31 -9.97
CA ARG A 235 12.76 1.77 -11.15
C ARG A 235 13.98 0.91 -11.47
N GLU A 236 14.70 0.44 -10.46
CA GLU A 236 15.81 -0.51 -10.62
C GLU A 236 15.35 -1.85 -11.20
N ARG A 237 14.21 -2.36 -10.72
CA ARG A 237 13.62 -3.62 -11.23
C ARG A 237 13.00 -3.50 -12.62
N SER A 238 12.46 -2.34 -12.96
CA SER A 238 11.84 -2.08 -14.25
C SER A 238 12.45 -0.83 -14.89
N PRO A 239 13.59 -0.95 -15.58
CA PRO A 239 14.21 0.17 -16.29
C PRO A 239 13.24 0.77 -17.31
N GLY A 240 13.01 2.09 -17.19
CA GLY A 240 12.04 2.80 -18.03
C GLY A 240 10.61 2.82 -17.49
N LEU A 241 10.39 2.38 -16.25
CA LEU A 241 9.14 2.63 -15.51
C LEU A 241 8.89 4.14 -15.41
N TRP A 242 7.67 4.54 -15.75
CA TRP A 242 7.15 5.87 -15.46
C TRP A 242 6.31 5.83 -14.19
N VAL A 243 6.45 6.85 -13.35
CA VAL A 243 5.58 7.07 -12.19
C VAL A 243 4.85 8.38 -12.41
N VAL A 244 3.54 8.31 -12.52
CA VAL A 244 2.67 9.48 -12.70
C VAL A 244 1.82 9.61 -11.45
N ALA A 245 1.97 10.71 -10.76
CA ALA A 245 1.27 11.00 -9.51
C ALA A 245 0.47 12.30 -9.61
N THR A 246 -0.70 12.33 -8.96
CA THR A 246 -1.54 13.51 -8.84
C THR A 246 -1.82 13.82 -7.38
N ILE A 247 -2.02 15.10 -7.05
CA ILE A 247 -2.45 15.54 -5.72
C ILE A 247 -3.13 16.91 -5.82
N SER A 248 -4.06 17.20 -4.91
CA SER A 248 -4.64 18.55 -4.83
C SER A 248 -3.70 19.52 -4.11
N THR A 249 -3.73 20.80 -4.50
CA THR A 249 -2.93 21.87 -3.86
C THR A 249 -3.16 21.95 -2.36
N THR A 250 -4.40 21.73 -1.91
CA THR A 250 -4.76 21.76 -0.49
C THR A 250 -4.13 20.66 0.36
N ARG A 251 -3.73 19.55 -0.26
CA ARG A 251 -3.13 18.39 0.41
C ARG A 251 -1.63 18.28 0.23
N TYR A 252 -1.10 18.95 -0.77
CA TYR A 252 0.30 18.84 -1.14
C TYR A 252 1.23 19.25 0.02
N GLN A 253 0.99 20.39 0.67
CA GLN A 253 1.86 20.88 1.75
C GLN A 253 1.94 19.91 2.93
N THR A 254 0.79 19.33 3.32
CA THR A 254 0.74 18.33 4.39
C THR A 254 1.49 17.06 3.98
N TRP A 255 1.20 16.57 2.77
CA TRP A 255 1.84 15.36 2.24
C TRP A 255 3.36 15.55 2.06
N GLU A 256 3.81 16.68 1.53
CA GLU A 256 5.22 17.02 1.36
C GLU A 256 5.96 17.06 2.71
N THR A 257 5.32 17.58 3.75
CA THR A 257 5.89 17.63 5.10
C THR A 257 5.97 16.23 5.72
N GLU A 258 4.93 15.42 5.56
CA GLU A 258 4.84 14.07 6.15
C GLU A 258 5.68 13.03 5.39
N GLN A 259 5.84 13.19 4.08
CA GLN A 259 6.50 12.28 3.16
C GLN A 259 7.63 12.98 2.38
N SER A 260 8.44 13.79 3.09
CA SER A 260 9.46 14.63 2.48
C SER A 260 10.48 13.87 1.63
N ASP A 261 10.79 12.62 1.97
CA ASP A 261 11.68 11.76 1.20
C ASP A 261 11.06 11.30 -0.13
N ALA A 262 9.77 10.96 -0.13
CA ALA A 262 9.04 10.59 -1.35
C ALA A 262 8.78 11.82 -2.23
N ALA A 263 8.44 12.97 -1.64
CA ALA A 263 8.26 14.23 -2.34
C ALA A 263 9.55 14.68 -3.05
N ALA A 264 10.69 14.59 -2.36
CA ALA A 264 12.01 14.91 -2.92
C ALA A 264 12.38 14.02 -4.13
N GLU A 265 11.92 12.75 -4.16
CA GLU A 265 12.16 11.85 -5.29
C GLU A 265 11.43 12.33 -6.55
N PHE A 266 10.21 12.87 -6.43
CA PHE A 266 9.49 13.49 -7.55
C PHE A 266 10.14 14.81 -8.00
N GLY A 267 10.77 15.54 -7.08
CA GLY A 267 11.33 16.87 -7.29
C GLY A 267 10.25 17.94 -7.38
N GLU A 268 10.55 19.04 -8.05
CA GLU A 268 9.61 20.15 -8.17
C GLU A 268 8.34 19.71 -8.91
N PRO A 269 7.13 19.89 -8.33
CA PRO A 269 5.88 19.48 -8.97
C PRO A 269 5.51 20.36 -10.16
N VAL A 270 4.63 19.85 -11.02
CA VAL A 270 3.97 20.62 -12.08
C VAL A 270 2.62 21.10 -11.56
N THR A 271 2.45 22.40 -11.40
CA THR A 271 1.22 22.98 -10.84
C THR A 271 0.29 23.41 -11.97
N LEU A 272 -0.93 22.90 -11.96
CA LEU A 272 -2.00 23.29 -12.88
C LEU A 272 -2.93 24.30 -12.22
N GLU A 273 -3.02 25.47 -12.83
CA GLU A 273 -4.01 26.47 -12.41
C GLU A 273 -5.42 26.05 -12.83
N ARG A 274 -6.42 26.40 -12.01
CA ARG A 274 -7.82 26.11 -12.33
C ARG A 274 -8.31 26.97 -13.49
N LEU A 275 -7.99 28.26 -13.47
CA LEU A 275 -8.34 29.18 -14.53
C LEU A 275 -7.36 29.03 -15.68
N PRO A 276 -7.84 29.03 -16.94
CA PRO A 276 -6.98 28.90 -18.10
C PRO A 276 -6.16 30.16 -18.34
N SER A 277 -4.97 30.01 -18.93
CA SER A 277 -4.28 31.13 -19.56
C SER A 277 -5.04 31.63 -20.77
N ALA A 278 -4.64 32.78 -21.30
CA ALA A 278 -5.27 33.33 -22.51
C ALA A 278 -5.12 32.39 -23.73
N ASP A 279 -3.98 31.70 -23.84
CA ASP A 279 -3.72 30.70 -24.89
C ASP A 279 -4.55 29.43 -24.71
N GLU A 280 -4.62 28.90 -23.50
CA GLU A 280 -5.49 27.76 -23.17
C GLU A 280 -6.96 28.07 -23.42
N LEU A 281 -7.42 29.28 -23.04
CA LEU A 281 -8.79 29.73 -23.26
C LEU A 281 -9.11 29.81 -24.76
N SER A 282 -8.22 30.41 -25.56
CA SER A 282 -8.38 30.50 -27.01
C SER A 282 -8.49 29.10 -27.65
N LYS A 283 -7.64 28.15 -27.24
CA LYS A 283 -7.71 26.77 -27.71
C LYS A 283 -9.02 26.08 -27.31
N ALA A 284 -9.49 26.34 -26.07
CA ALA A 284 -10.73 25.77 -25.56
C ALA A 284 -11.96 26.32 -26.34
N GLU A 285 -12.03 27.61 -26.53
CA GLU A 285 -13.11 28.26 -27.29
C GLU A 285 -13.17 27.82 -28.76
N ALA A 286 -11.98 27.65 -29.37
CA ALA A 286 -11.89 27.15 -30.75
C ALA A 286 -12.34 25.67 -30.86
N ALA A 287 -11.99 24.85 -29.89
CA ALA A 287 -12.36 23.42 -29.86
C ALA A 287 -13.84 23.19 -29.49
N TYR A 288 -14.41 24.09 -28.68
CA TYR A 288 -15.75 23.95 -28.09
C TYR A 288 -16.58 25.24 -28.19
N PRO A 289 -17.03 25.60 -29.37
CA PRO A 289 -17.81 26.84 -29.58
C PRO A 289 -19.07 26.87 -28.70
N GLY A 290 -19.26 27.98 -27.98
CA GLY A 290 -20.44 28.21 -27.15
C GLY A 290 -20.39 27.55 -25.75
N VAL A 291 -19.26 26.96 -25.37
CA VAL A 291 -19.02 26.52 -24.00
C VAL A 291 -18.36 27.67 -23.22
N ASP A 292 -18.87 27.96 -22.04
CA ASP A 292 -18.29 28.99 -21.16
C ASP A 292 -17.23 28.37 -20.23
N PHE A 293 -16.03 28.91 -20.27
CA PHE A 293 -14.86 28.48 -19.49
C PHE A 293 -14.51 29.42 -18.35
N SER A 294 -15.40 30.31 -17.92
CA SER A 294 -15.17 31.29 -16.86
C SER A 294 -14.74 30.68 -15.51
N GLU A 295 -15.18 29.45 -15.23
CA GLU A 295 -14.81 28.68 -14.01
C GLU A 295 -13.62 27.72 -14.23
N GLY A 296 -13.03 27.72 -15.42
CA GLY A 296 -11.91 26.87 -15.82
C GLY A 296 -12.28 25.82 -16.88
N VAL A 297 -11.29 25.44 -17.69
CA VAL A 297 -11.50 24.47 -18.79
C VAL A 297 -12.01 23.12 -18.26
N ALA A 298 -11.37 22.57 -17.25
CA ALA A 298 -11.77 21.28 -16.69
C ALA A 298 -13.14 21.35 -15.98
N ALA A 299 -13.44 22.46 -15.32
CA ALA A 299 -14.74 22.67 -14.67
C ALA A 299 -15.90 22.68 -15.68
N ALA A 300 -15.68 23.21 -16.89
CA ALA A 300 -16.69 23.22 -17.96
C ALA A 300 -17.02 21.81 -18.47
N PHE A 301 -16.09 20.86 -18.37
CA PHE A 301 -16.28 19.45 -18.77
C PHE A 301 -16.83 18.56 -17.66
N THR A 302 -17.08 19.09 -16.46
CA THR A 302 -17.69 18.37 -15.37
C THR A 302 -19.05 18.97 -15.04
N ALA A 303 -19.89 18.22 -14.33
CA ALA A 303 -21.14 18.76 -13.78
C ALA A 303 -20.88 19.89 -12.76
N ALA A 304 -19.65 20.02 -12.30
CA ALA A 304 -19.22 20.94 -11.26
C ALA A 304 -19.65 22.39 -11.52
N ARG A 305 -19.55 22.87 -12.77
CA ARG A 305 -19.90 24.26 -13.09
C ARG A 305 -21.37 24.57 -12.85
N ALA A 306 -22.28 23.78 -13.44
CA ALA A 306 -23.71 24.01 -13.28
C ALA A 306 -24.14 23.93 -11.81
N LEU A 307 -23.55 22.99 -11.09
CA LEU A 307 -23.81 22.78 -9.68
C LEU A 307 -23.22 23.89 -8.80
N LEU A 308 -22.01 24.41 -9.11
CA LEU A 308 -21.40 25.54 -8.41
C LEU A 308 -22.19 26.84 -8.64
N VAL A 309 -22.65 27.08 -9.88
CA VAL A 309 -23.52 28.21 -10.21
C VAL A 309 -24.79 28.12 -9.38
N ARG A 310 -25.47 26.98 -9.36
CA ARG A 310 -26.67 26.76 -8.57
C ARG A 310 -26.44 26.96 -7.06
N MET A 311 -25.32 26.45 -6.54
CA MET A 311 -24.91 26.65 -5.15
C MET A 311 -24.68 28.10 -4.77
N ARG A 312 -24.06 28.89 -5.70
CA ARG A 312 -23.75 30.31 -5.47
C ARG A 312 -24.97 31.21 -5.69
N ALA A 313 -25.79 30.84 -6.67
CA ALA A 313 -26.93 31.62 -7.06
C ALA A 313 -27.97 31.71 -5.92
N GLY A 314 -27.99 30.75 -5.02
CA GLY A 314 -28.81 30.78 -3.79
C GLY A 314 -30.30 31.06 -3.98
N ASP A 315 -30.88 30.71 -5.15
CA ASP A 315 -31.68 31.63 -5.88
C ASP A 315 -33.14 31.34 -5.76
N GLY A 316 -33.85 32.34 -5.67
CA GLY A 316 -35.22 32.64 -6.06
C GLY A 316 -36.26 31.55 -6.38
N ASP A 317 -35.79 30.32 -6.44
CA ASP A 317 -36.60 29.13 -6.70
C ASP A 317 -36.92 28.32 -5.42
N CYS A 318 -36.52 28.78 -4.23
CA CYS A 318 -36.99 28.14 -3.01
C CYS A 318 -38.50 28.40 -2.85
N PRO A 319 -39.35 27.39 -2.85
CA PRO A 319 -40.80 27.56 -2.85
C PRO A 319 -41.37 28.18 -1.56
N HIS A 320 -40.53 28.42 -0.56
CA HIS A 320 -40.92 28.93 0.76
C HIS A 320 -40.64 30.41 0.97
N GLU A 321 -39.94 31.07 0.02
CA GLU A 321 -39.59 32.46 0.16
C GLU A 321 -39.95 33.31 -1.10
N PRO A 322 -40.24 34.61 -0.96
CA PRO A 322 -40.52 35.48 -2.11
C PRO A 322 -39.39 35.43 -3.12
N VAL A 323 -39.70 35.48 -4.39
CA VAL A 323 -38.76 35.51 -5.50
C VAL A 323 -37.64 36.53 -5.20
N GLY A 324 -36.41 36.06 -5.12
CA GLY A 324 -35.20 36.89 -4.89
C GLY A 324 -34.62 36.85 -3.48
N SER A 325 -35.16 36.09 -2.55
CA SER A 325 -34.56 35.89 -1.21
C SER A 325 -33.85 34.54 -1.10
N ASP A 326 -32.65 34.59 -0.48
CA ASP A 326 -31.86 33.40 -0.15
C ASP A 326 -32.56 32.53 0.91
N CYS A 327 -32.86 31.26 0.62
CA CYS A 327 -33.37 30.34 1.63
C CYS A 327 -32.23 29.80 2.52
N PRO A 328 -32.11 30.20 3.78
CA PRO A 328 -31.04 29.73 4.67
C PRO A 328 -31.08 28.24 4.90
N VAL A 329 -32.28 27.62 4.94
CA VAL A 329 -32.45 26.19 5.19
C VAL A 329 -31.96 25.39 3.99
N ALA A 330 -32.34 25.78 2.75
CA ALA A 330 -31.89 25.09 1.55
C ALA A 330 -30.37 25.12 1.39
N ARG A 331 -29.75 26.27 1.65
CA ARG A 331 -28.27 26.39 1.66
C ARG A 331 -27.62 25.57 2.77
N ALA A 332 -28.23 25.55 3.95
CA ALA A 332 -27.73 24.74 5.05
C ALA A 332 -27.83 23.24 4.75
N VAL A 333 -28.92 22.78 4.13
CA VAL A 333 -29.10 21.39 3.67
C VAL A 333 -27.96 20.97 2.75
N VAL A 334 -27.70 21.73 1.68
CA VAL A 334 -26.61 21.44 0.75
C VAL A 334 -25.25 21.47 1.45
N ALA A 335 -24.98 22.49 2.25
CA ALA A 335 -23.73 22.65 2.96
C ALA A 335 -23.46 21.52 3.96
N VAL A 336 -24.49 21.06 4.67
CA VAL A 336 -24.39 19.92 5.61
C VAL A 336 -24.14 18.63 4.86
N ALA A 337 -24.86 18.36 3.76
CA ALA A 337 -24.68 17.16 2.96
C ALA A 337 -23.26 17.08 2.32
N ILE A 338 -22.75 18.20 1.82
CA ILE A 338 -21.37 18.32 1.32
C ILE A 338 -20.36 18.07 2.43
N SER A 339 -20.57 18.69 3.61
CA SER A 339 -19.69 18.49 4.76
C SER A 339 -19.70 17.04 5.23
N TRP A 340 -20.86 16.38 5.19
CA TRP A 340 -21.00 14.95 5.51
C TRP A 340 -20.17 14.08 4.56
N ALA A 341 -20.32 14.26 3.26
CA ALA A 341 -19.50 13.58 2.26
C ALA A 341 -18.00 13.88 2.45
N GLY A 342 -17.67 15.12 2.84
CA GLY A 342 -16.32 15.58 3.19
C GLY A 342 -15.68 14.79 4.34
N THR A 343 -16.45 14.12 5.20
CA THR A 343 -15.90 13.25 6.26
C THR A 343 -15.28 11.97 5.75
N GLY A 344 -15.45 11.64 4.48
CA GLY A 344 -14.97 10.40 3.86
C GLY A 344 -15.89 9.20 4.06
N THR A 345 -17.02 9.37 4.76
CA THR A 345 -18.05 8.32 4.85
C THR A 345 -18.68 8.07 3.48
N VAL A 346 -18.93 6.81 3.16
CA VAL A 346 -19.74 6.41 1.98
C VAL A 346 -21.22 6.22 2.33
N ARG A 347 -21.56 6.38 3.61
CA ARG A 347 -22.93 6.24 4.08
C ARG A 347 -23.72 7.51 3.77
N PRO A 348 -24.90 7.40 3.19
CA PRO A 348 -25.77 8.54 2.98
C PRO A 348 -26.16 9.17 4.32
N LEU A 349 -26.39 10.47 4.32
CA LEU A 349 -26.79 11.23 5.50
C LEU A 349 -28.26 10.96 5.84
N PRO A 350 -28.59 10.40 7.02
CA PRO A 350 -29.98 10.21 7.43
C PRO A 350 -30.71 11.54 7.60
N MET A 351 -31.99 11.61 7.17
CA MET A 351 -32.82 12.82 7.29
C MET A 351 -32.93 13.33 8.72
N ALA A 352 -33.01 12.45 9.71
CA ALA A 352 -33.02 12.82 11.13
C ALA A 352 -31.73 13.54 11.54
N ARG A 353 -30.58 13.09 11.04
CA ARG A 353 -29.28 13.74 11.29
C ARG A 353 -29.14 15.04 10.51
N LEU A 354 -29.62 15.08 9.27
CA LEU A 354 -29.66 16.30 8.47
C LEU A 354 -30.39 17.41 9.19
N SER A 355 -31.60 17.12 9.70
CA SER A 355 -32.40 18.08 10.48
C SER A 355 -31.65 18.65 11.67
N GLU A 356 -31.01 17.79 12.47
CA GLU A 356 -30.23 18.18 13.64
C GLU A 356 -29.02 19.05 13.26
N LEU A 357 -28.28 18.65 12.22
CA LEU A 357 -27.09 19.39 11.78
C LEU A 357 -27.44 20.72 11.12
N VAL A 358 -28.58 20.81 10.42
CA VAL A 358 -29.11 22.08 9.87
C VAL A 358 -29.50 23.02 11.02
N ARG A 359 -30.21 22.50 12.04
CA ARG A 359 -30.54 23.26 13.25
C ARG A 359 -29.32 23.86 13.92
N GLN A 360 -28.27 23.04 14.12
CA GLN A 360 -27.01 23.48 14.72
C GLN A 360 -26.30 24.51 13.86
N ARG A 361 -26.23 24.30 12.53
CA ARG A 361 -25.56 25.22 11.59
C ARG A 361 -26.21 26.58 11.56
N LEU A 362 -27.54 26.64 11.64
CA LEU A 362 -28.30 27.88 11.65
C LEU A 362 -28.55 28.45 13.04
N SER A 363 -28.04 27.76 14.08
CA SER A 363 -28.25 28.13 15.50
C SER A 363 -29.74 28.28 15.86
N LEU A 364 -30.61 27.43 15.30
CA LEU A 364 -32.03 27.45 15.57
C LEU A 364 -32.33 26.87 16.96
N SER A 365 -33.32 27.45 17.67
CA SER A 365 -33.80 26.93 18.95
C SER A 365 -34.58 25.64 18.82
N GLU A 366 -35.30 25.47 17.71
CA GLU A 366 -36.13 24.30 17.40
C GLU A 366 -35.65 23.60 16.12
N GLN A 367 -36.11 22.38 15.88
CA GLN A 367 -35.86 21.68 14.64
C GLN A 367 -36.52 22.43 13.47
N PRO A 368 -35.88 22.45 12.28
CA PRO A 368 -36.54 22.96 11.07
C PRO A 368 -37.86 22.20 10.83
N ASP A 369 -38.85 22.92 10.30
CA ASP A 369 -40.10 22.28 9.85
C ASP A 369 -39.77 21.13 8.89
N PRO A 370 -40.25 19.89 9.18
CA PRO A 370 -39.97 18.72 8.32
C PRO A 370 -40.40 18.92 6.86
N ARG A 371 -41.49 19.64 6.59
CA ARG A 371 -41.92 19.97 5.22
C ARG A 371 -40.96 20.92 4.54
N HIS A 372 -40.54 21.96 5.25
CA HIS A 372 -39.57 22.93 4.73
C HIS A 372 -38.20 22.25 4.43
N LEU A 373 -37.80 21.33 5.32
CA LEU A 373 -36.58 20.55 5.11
C LEU A 373 -36.71 19.64 3.87
N ALA A 374 -37.82 18.90 3.74
CA ALA A 374 -38.08 18.01 2.60
C ALA A 374 -38.09 18.78 1.27
N THR A 375 -38.81 19.91 1.20
CA THR A 375 -38.84 20.74 0.00
C THR A 375 -37.48 21.33 -0.34
N SER A 376 -36.66 21.66 0.68
CA SER A 376 -35.28 22.11 0.45
C SER A 376 -34.38 21.00 -0.14
N VAL A 377 -34.62 19.75 0.28
CA VAL A 377 -33.92 18.57 -0.29
C VAL A 377 -34.38 18.35 -1.73
N GLU A 378 -35.68 18.41 -2.01
CA GLU A 378 -36.24 18.26 -3.37
C GLU A 378 -35.69 19.34 -4.31
N TRP A 379 -35.63 20.60 -3.87
CA TRP A 379 -35.00 21.69 -4.63
C TRP A 379 -33.54 21.39 -4.96
N ALA A 380 -32.75 20.92 -3.99
CA ALA A 380 -31.35 20.59 -4.18
C ALA A 380 -31.16 19.35 -5.08
N SER A 381 -32.14 18.48 -5.15
CA SER A 381 -32.14 17.25 -5.97
C SER A 381 -32.76 17.47 -7.35
N ALA A 382 -33.36 18.63 -7.62
CA ALA A 382 -33.87 18.93 -8.95
C ALA A 382 -32.72 18.98 -9.96
N PRO A 383 -32.83 18.32 -11.12
CA PRO A 383 -31.76 18.28 -12.10
C PRO A 383 -31.48 19.67 -12.68
N THR A 384 -30.22 19.97 -12.93
CA THR A 384 -29.80 21.15 -13.71
C THR A 384 -30.14 20.96 -15.20
N LEU A 385 -29.98 22.00 -16.00
CA LEU A 385 -30.10 21.90 -17.45
C LEU A 385 -29.18 20.84 -18.10
N GLN A 386 -28.14 20.42 -17.39
CA GLN A 386 -27.21 19.37 -17.80
C GLN A 386 -27.53 17.98 -17.17
N GLY A 387 -28.67 17.87 -16.49
CA GLY A 387 -29.12 16.60 -15.86
C GLY A 387 -28.41 16.25 -14.55
N ALA A 388 -27.53 17.12 -14.01
CA ALA A 388 -26.86 16.89 -12.75
C ALA A 388 -27.67 17.45 -11.56
N GLU A 389 -27.62 16.76 -10.44
CA GLU A 389 -28.29 17.09 -9.18
C GLU A 389 -27.24 17.43 -8.10
N LEU A 390 -27.51 18.45 -7.26
CA LEU A 390 -26.64 18.74 -6.10
C LEU A 390 -26.69 17.63 -5.06
N LEU A 391 -27.89 17.10 -4.83
CA LEU A 391 -28.15 16.05 -3.87
C LEU A 391 -28.96 14.94 -4.53
N ARG A 392 -28.75 13.71 -4.07
CA ARG A 392 -29.65 12.59 -4.28
C ARG A 392 -30.36 12.28 -2.97
N HIS A 393 -31.58 11.86 -3.02
CA HIS A 393 -32.34 11.52 -1.83
C HIS A 393 -33.19 10.26 -2.00
N SER A 394 -33.52 9.64 -0.87
CA SER A 394 -34.55 8.61 -0.76
C SER A 394 -35.54 9.03 0.31
N ALA A 395 -36.85 9.00 0.00
CA ALA A 395 -37.94 9.30 0.92
C ALA A 395 -37.69 10.54 1.83
N PRO A 396 -37.58 11.77 1.26
CA PRO A 396 -37.17 12.97 2.00
C PRO A 396 -38.17 13.38 3.09
N GLU A 397 -39.43 12.95 2.99
CA GLU A 397 -40.46 13.21 3.98
C GLU A 397 -40.42 12.22 5.18
N SER A 398 -39.65 11.14 5.06
CA SER A 398 -39.56 10.10 6.09
C SER A 398 -38.32 10.29 6.98
N PRO A 399 -38.43 10.10 8.31
CA PRO A 399 -37.24 10.07 9.18
C PRO A 399 -36.20 9.02 8.80
N GLY A 400 -36.64 7.93 8.14
CA GLY A 400 -35.75 6.90 7.61
C GLY A 400 -35.16 7.21 6.23
N GLY A 401 -35.52 8.33 5.62
CA GLY A 401 -34.98 8.78 4.36
C GLY A 401 -33.49 9.20 4.50
N THR A 402 -32.82 9.30 3.37
CA THR A 402 -31.39 9.65 3.31
C THR A 402 -31.12 10.65 2.21
N VAL A 403 -30.00 11.38 2.38
CA VAL A 403 -29.50 12.38 1.43
C VAL A 403 -28.02 12.10 1.15
N GLU A 404 -27.61 12.24 -0.09
CA GLU A 404 -26.23 12.08 -0.55
C GLU A 404 -25.83 13.27 -1.43
N ALA A 405 -24.69 13.89 -1.15
CA ALA A 405 -24.17 14.97 -1.96
C ALA A 405 -23.56 14.42 -3.26
N HIS A 406 -23.71 15.19 -4.36
CA HIS A 406 -23.05 14.86 -5.61
C HIS A 406 -21.53 14.81 -5.39
N ARG A 407 -20.90 13.72 -5.81
CA ARG A 407 -19.50 13.40 -5.51
C ARG A 407 -18.53 14.51 -5.93
N GLU A 408 -18.65 15.00 -7.15
CA GLU A 408 -17.75 16.05 -7.67
C GLU A 408 -17.88 17.35 -6.87
N ILE A 409 -19.11 17.72 -6.48
CA ILE A 409 -19.34 18.90 -5.64
C ILE A 409 -18.75 18.72 -4.25
N ALA A 410 -18.92 17.56 -3.66
CA ALA A 410 -18.32 17.27 -2.37
C ALA A 410 -16.79 17.36 -2.43
N GLU A 411 -16.16 16.87 -3.49
CA GLU A 411 -14.71 16.96 -3.69
C GLU A 411 -14.25 18.41 -3.91
N ILE A 412 -14.94 19.18 -4.75
CA ILE A 412 -14.61 20.59 -5.01
C ILE A 412 -14.77 21.44 -3.76
N CYS A 413 -15.89 21.28 -3.06
CA CYS A 413 -16.21 22.10 -1.88
C CYS A 413 -15.41 21.68 -0.64
N SER A 414 -14.87 20.46 -0.58
CA SER A 414 -14.02 20.02 0.53
C SER A 414 -12.77 20.89 0.73
N ALA A 415 -12.33 21.60 -0.31
CA ALA A 415 -11.20 22.53 -0.23
C ALA A 415 -11.51 23.79 0.62
N TRP A 416 -12.77 24.21 0.68
CA TRP A 416 -13.20 25.46 1.32
C TRP A 416 -14.19 25.23 2.47
N GLN A 417 -14.87 24.10 2.48
CA GLN A 417 -15.90 23.75 3.45
C GLN A 417 -15.50 22.51 4.23
N ARG A 418 -14.66 22.73 5.25
CA ARG A 418 -14.28 21.66 6.18
C ARG A 418 -15.50 21.22 6.98
N PRO A 419 -15.66 19.91 7.25
CA PRO A 419 -16.71 19.44 8.14
C PRO A 419 -16.60 20.08 9.52
N SER A 420 -17.74 20.55 10.05
CA SER A 420 -17.78 21.06 11.41
C SER A 420 -17.58 19.91 12.42
N ARG A 421 -17.21 20.26 13.65
CA ARG A 421 -17.07 19.27 14.73
C ARG A 421 -18.33 18.43 14.94
N ALA A 422 -19.49 19.04 14.77
CA ALA A 422 -20.79 18.34 14.86
C ALA A 422 -20.98 17.32 13.73
N VAL A 423 -20.62 17.67 12.50
CA VAL A 423 -20.69 16.76 11.33
C VAL A 423 -19.73 15.59 11.51
N TRP A 424 -18.49 15.84 11.95
CA TRP A 424 -17.53 14.79 12.28
C TRP A 424 -18.07 13.82 13.33
N ALA A 425 -18.59 14.36 14.44
CA ALA A 425 -19.12 13.56 15.54
C ALA A 425 -20.32 12.71 15.10
N ALA A 426 -21.23 13.29 14.32
CA ALA A 426 -22.43 12.62 13.84
C ALA A 426 -22.07 11.50 12.84
N SER A 427 -21.20 11.75 11.85
CA SER A 427 -20.81 10.75 10.86
C SER A 427 -20.08 9.56 11.51
N LEU A 428 -19.21 9.85 12.47
CA LEU A 428 -18.50 8.82 13.24
C LEU A 428 -19.45 8.02 14.14
N ALA A 429 -20.48 8.64 14.71
CA ALA A 429 -21.49 7.95 15.50
C ALA A 429 -22.34 7.01 14.65
N GLU A 430 -22.77 7.45 13.47
CA GLU A 430 -23.54 6.61 12.53
C GLU A 430 -22.73 5.42 12.02
N ALA A 431 -21.48 5.65 11.64
CA ALA A 431 -20.59 4.58 11.17
C ALA A 431 -20.33 3.55 12.28
N ALA A 432 -20.10 4.01 13.51
CA ALA A 432 -19.87 3.13 14.66
C ALA A 432 -21.11 2.36 15.09
N ALA A 433 -22.30 3.00 15.06
CA ALA A 433 -23.56 2.33 15.37
C ALA A 433 -23.91 1.20 14.39
N ALA A 434 -23.46 1.35 13.15
CA ALA A 434 -23.62 0.34 12.12
C ALA A 434 -22.50 -0.72 12.10
N ALA A 435 -21.56 -0.66 13.04
CA ALA A 435 -20.34 -1.49 13.07
C ALA A 435 -19.54 -1.49 11.76
N ASP A 436 -19.64 -0.39 10.98
CA ASP A 436 -19.03 -0.25 9.67
C ASP A 436 -17.55 0.17 9.83
N SER A 437 -16.66 -0.83 9.84
CA SER A 437 -15.23 -0.62 10.03
C SER A 437 -14.60 0.20 8.90
N GLU A 438 -15.11 0.08 7.68
CA GLU A 438 -14.64 0.83 6.53
C GLU A 438 -15.00 2.31 6.64
N ALA A 439 -16.25 2.63 7.00
CA ALA A 439 -16.67 4.01 7.19
C ALA A 439 -15.94 4.68 8.37
N VAL A 440 -15.80 3.99 9.52
CA VAL A 440 -15.03 4.50 10.67
C VAL A 440 -13.57 4.75 10.29
N GLY A 441 -12.95 3.82 9.56
CA GLY A 441 -11.58 3.94 9.10
C GLY A 441 -11.38 5.11 8.14
N ARG A 442 -12.26 5.29 7.17
CA ARG A 442 -12.23 6.43 6.22
C ARG A 442 -12.41 7.77 6.92
N ILE A 443 -13.34 7.86 7.88
CA ILE A 443 -13.53 9.07 8.68
C ILE A 443 -12.26 9.40 9.45
N GLY A 444 -11.63 8.43 10.12
CA GLY A 444 -10.39 8.63 10.85
C GLY A 444 -9.23 9.07 9.95
N PHE A 445 -9.08 8.45 8.80
CA PHE A 445 -8.08 8.82 7.81
C PHE A 445 -8.31 10.24 7.26
N ARG A 446 -9.56 10.57 6.94
CA ARG A 446 -9.91 11.88 6.42
C ARG A 446 -9.70 12.98 7.47
N ALA A 447 -10.14 12.75 8.70
CA ALA A 447 -9.90 13.68 9.81
C ALA A 447 -8.41 13.92 10.01
N HIS A 448 -7.59 12.87 9.97
CA HIS A 448 -6.13 13.01 10.04
C HIS A 448 -5.57 13.87 8.92
N SER A 449 -5.97 13.60 7.67
CA SER A 449 -5.50 14.36 6.50
C SER A 449 -5.94 15.82 6.48
N GLU A 450 -7.03 16.15 7.17
CA GLU A 450 -7.54 17.53 7.35
C GLU A 450 -6.95 18.24 8.59
N GLY A 451 -6.11 17.54 9.36
CA GLY A 451 -5.50 18.05 10.58
C GLY A 451 -6.39 18.00 11.82
N ASP A 452 -7.58 17.37 11.76
CA ASP A 452 -8.44 17.13 12.94
C ASP A 452 -7.97 15.87 13.68
N ALA A 453 -6.93 16.06 14.48
CA ALA A 453 -6.32 14.98 15.23
C ALA A 453 -7.24 14.37 16.30
N ASP A 454 -8.17 15.15 16.85
CA ASP A 454 -9.09 14.69 17.90
C ASP A 454 -10.13 13.74 17.31
N THR A 455 -10.74 14.10 16.20
CA THR A 455 -11.68 13.21 15.48
C THR A 455 -10.96 11.96 14.98
N ALA A 456 -9.76 12.09 14.43
CA ALA A 456 -8.96 10.95 14.02
C ALA A 456 -8.69 9.99 15.19
N ALA A 457 -8.25 10.50 16.34
CA ALA A 457 -8.01 9.68 17.53
C ALA A 457 -9.28 8.96 18.01
N GLN A 458 -10.44 9.63 17.98
CA GLN A 458 -11.73 9.02 18.34
C GLN A 458 -12.12 7.91 17.35
N ALA A 459 -11.93 8.10 16.05
CA ALA A 459 -12.20 7.10 15.04
C ALA A 459 -11.30 5.87 15.24
N TRP A 460 -10.00 6.07 15.45
CA TRP A 460 -9.05 4.99 15.69
C TRP A 460 -9.34 4.22 16.98
N ALA A 461 -9.78 4.91 18.03
CA ALA A 461 -10.20 4.25 19.27
C ALA A 461 -11.50 3.43 19.09
N ARG A 462 -12.40 3.84 18.19
CA ARG A 462 -13.62 3.08 17.90
C ARG A 462 -13.36 1.87 17.06
N ILE A 463 -12.51 1.97 16.03
CA ILE A 463 -12.21 0.85 15.14
C ILE A 463 -11.61 -0.34 15.88
N THR A 464 -10.79 -0.09 16.91
CA THR A 464 -10.20 -1.15 17.74
C THR A 464 -11.22 -1.92 18.59
N ARG A 465 -12.42 -1.37 18.76
CA ARG A 465 -13.51 -1.95 19.56
C ARG A 465 -14.58 -2.63 18.73
N LEU A 466 -14.51 -2.55 17.42
CA LEU A 466 -15.43 -3.25 16.53
C LEU A 466 -15.16 -4.77 16.58
N ASP A 467 -16.19 -5.56 16.40
CA ASP A 467 -16.08 -7.01 16.43
C ASP A 467 -15.24 -7.52 15.24
N GLU A 468 -15.44 -6.95 14.07
CA GLU A 468 -14.74 -7.32 12.83
C GLU A 468 -14.06 -6.10 12.16
N PRO A 469 -13.00 -5.54 12.77
CA PRO A 469 -12.29 -4.42 12.16
C PRO A 469 -11.40 -4.90 11.03
N ALA A 470 -11.36 -4.16 9.92
CA ALA A 470 -10.40 -4.46 8.86
C ALA A 470 -8.95 -4.21 9.32
N ALA A 471 -8.08 -5.18 9.11
CA ALA A 471 -6.67 -5.14 9.55
C ALA A 471 -5.93 -3.88 9.07
N ALA A 472 -6.21 -3.46 7.84
CA ALA A 472 -5.63 -2.26 7.24
C ALA A 472 -5.91 -0.97 8.05
N TRP A 473 -7.09 -0.83 8.58
CA TRP A 473 -7.44 0.34 9.42
C TRP A 473 -6.81 0.28 10.80
N LEU A 474 -6.63 -0.92 11.36
CA LEU A 474 -5.88 -1.10 12.61
C LEU A 474 -4.40 -0.75 12.44
N GLU A 475 -3.78 -1.12 11.31
CA GLU A 475 -2.41 -0.70 11.01
C GLU A 475 -2.27 0.83 10.92
N ARG A 476 -3.24 1.51 10.27
CA ARG A 476 -3.27 2.96 10.19
C ARG A 476 -3.48 3.62 11.55
N ALA A 477 -4.36 3.06 12.39
CA ALA A 477 -4.55 3.51 13.76
C ALA A 477 -3.25 3.42 14.58
N ALA A 478 -2.54 2.30 14.46
CA ALA A 478 -1.25 2.11 15.12
C ALA A 478 -0.18 3.09 14.59
N ALA A 479 -0.11 3.30 13.27
CA ALA A 479 0.82 4.24 12.66
C ALA A 479 0.54 5.69 13.07
N PHE A 480 -0.72 6.08 13.13
CA PHE A 480 -1.15 7.39 13.63
C PHE A 480 -0.68 7.62 15.08
N SER A 481 -0.95 6.68 15.99
CA SER A 481 -0.55 6.77 17.40
C SER A 481 0.98 6.82 17.55
N ARG A 482 1.72 6.08 16.72
CA ARG A 482 3.18 6.10 16.71
C ARG A 482 3.73 7.47 16.31
N ARG A 483 3.18 8.11 15.26
CA ARG A 483 3.60 9.46 14.83
C ARG A 483 3.39 10.49 15.94
N ARG A 484 2.31 10.37 16.68
CA ARG A 484 2.01 11.24 17.84
C ARG A 484 2.80 10.87 19.11
N ARG A 485 3.61 9.83 19.08
CA ARG A 485 4.34 9.28 20.24
C ARG A 485 3.42 8.84 21.38
N GLU A 486 2.20 8.44 21.06
CA GLU A 486 1.18 7.95 21.99
C GLU A 486 1.30 6.42 22.14
N ALA A 487 2.37 5.94 22.76
CA ALA A 487 2.70 4.50 22.85
C ALA A 487 1.54 3.66 23.41
N ARG A 488 0.78 4.18 24.37
CA ARG A 488 -0.38 3.49 24.94
C ARG A 488 -1.49 3.28 23.91
N ALA A 489 -1.75 4.28 23.07
CA ALA A 489 -2.76 4.21 22.02
C ALA A 489 -2.32 3.30 20.84
N GLU A 490 -1.01 3.14 20.62
CA GLU A 490 -0.48 2.22 19.59
C GLU A 490 -0.68 0.75 19.95
N VAL A 491 -0.66 0.38 21.25
CA VAL A 491 -0.73 -1.01 21.69
C VAL A 491 -2.06 -1.67 21.35
N SER A 492 -3.18 -0.98 21.56
CA SER A 492 -4.53 -1.54 21.38
C SER A 492 -4.80 -2.03 19.95
N PRO A 493 -4.60 -1.22 18.89
CA PRO A 493 -4.79 -1.69 17.51
C PRO A 493 -3.81 -2.80 17.12
N ARG A 494 -2.57 -2.79 17.63
CA ARG A 494 -1.62 -3.86 17.36
C ARG A 494 -1.96 -5.17 18.06
N GLN A 495 -2.53 -5.09 19.26
CA GLN A 495 -3.04 -6.26 19.97
C GLN A 495 -4.19 -6.89 19.18
N ARG A 496 -5.12 -6.06 18.67
CA ARG A 496 -6.24 -6.53 17.87
C ARG A 496 -5.79 -7.14 16.54
N LEU A 497 -4.76 -6.55 15.91
CA LEU A 497 -4.13 -7.14 14.72
C LEU A 497 -3.55 -8.52 14.99
N LEU A 498 -2.92 -8.73 16.15
CA LEU A 498 -2.39 -10.02 16.53
C LEU A 498 -3.51 -11.07 16.67
N GLU A 499 -4.59 -10.73 17.36
CA GLU A 499 -5.75 -11.61 17.52
C GLU A 499 -6.35 -12.03 16.17
N LEU A 500 -6.53 -11.07 15.25
CA LEU A 500 -7.06 -11.34 13.90
C LEU A 500 -6.10 -12.19 13.07
N SER A 501 -4.81 -11.89 13.13
CA SER A 501 -3.80 -12.65 12.38
C SER A 501 -3.67 -14.09 12.89
N GLU A 502 -3.72 -14.29 14.21
CA GLU A 502 -3.72 -15.62 14.82
C GLU A 502 -4.99 -16.41 14.48
N ALA A 503 -6.14 -15.75 14.46
CA ALA A 503 -7.41 -16.38 14.09
C ALA A 503 -7.44 -16.79 12.61
N ALA A 504 -6.87 -15.98 11.73
CA ALA A 504 -6.87 -16.22 10.29
C ALA A 504 -5.86 -17.29 9.84
N HIS A 505 -4.67 -17.29 10.44
CA HIS A 505 -3.51 -18.06 9.94
C HIS A 505 -2.98 -19.09 10.95
N GLY A 506 -3.44 -19.00 12.20
CA GLY A 506 -2.86 -19.78 13.32
C GLY A 506 -1.70 -19.07 13.99
N PRO A 507 -1.41 -19.44 15.27
CA PRO A 507 -0.48 -18.70 16.14
C PRO A 507 0.98 -18.76 15.70
N ASP A 508 1.33 -19.68 14.84
CA ASP A 508 2.71 -19.96 14.41
C ASP A 508 2.97 -19.62 12.93
N HIS A 509 2.07 -18.89 12.30
CA HIS A 509 2.20 -18.51 10.89
C HIS A 509 3.25 -17.38 10.72
N PRO A 510 4.01 -17.33 9.61
CA PRO A 510 5.02 -16.30 9.35
C PRO A 510 4.51 -14.87 9.44
N GLU A 511 3.28 -14.59 8.98
CA GLU A 511 2.68 -13.26 9.09
C GLU A 511 2.51 -12.80 10.54
N VAL A 512 2.22 -13.73 11.45
CA VAL A 512 2.10 -13.44 12.89
C VAL A 512 3.43 -12.94 13.47
N ALA A 513 4.58 -13.40 12.95
CA ALA A 513 5.89 -12.93 13.41
C ALA A 513 6.09 -11.42 13.22
N GLY A 514 5.66 -10.88 12.09
CA GLY A 514 5.71 -9.44 11.80
C GLY A 514 4.81 -8.62 12.74
N VAL A 515 3.60 -9.12 13.00
CA VAL A 515 2.64 -8.48 13.91
C VAL A 515 3.16 -8.51 15.36
N LEU A 516 3.70 -9.65 15.82
CA LEU A 516 4.33 -9.80 17.13
C LEU A 516 5.52 -8.83 17.30
N ASN A 517 6.39 -8.74 16.31
CA ASN A 517 7.53 -7.82 16.31
C ASN A 517 7.07 -6.35 16.43
N ASN A 518 6.02 -5.97 15.70
CA ASN A 518 5.48 -4.63 15.76
C ASN A 518 4.79 -4.32 17.11
N LEU A 519 4.05 -5.27 17.67
CA LEU A 519 3.45 -5.15 19.01
C LEU A 519 4.54 -5.07 20.09
N GLY A 520 5.60 -5.88 19.96
CA GLY A 520 6.78 -5.82 20.83
C GLY A 520 7.41 -4.42 20.85
N SER A 521 7.53 -3.77 19.67
CA SER A 521 8.05 -2.41 19.57
C SER A 521 7.14 -1.39 20.26
N ALA A 522 5.82 -1.53 20.13
CA ALA A 522 4.86 -0.66 20.83
C ALA A 522 4.94 -0.84 22.37
N ARG A 523 5.08 -2.08 22.85
CA ARG A 523 5.26 -2.38 24.28
C ARG A 523 6.58 -1.83 24.82
N LEU A 524 7.66 -1.92 24.04
CA LEU A 524 8.95 -1.36 24.41
C LEU A 524 8.87 0.18 24.55
N ASN A 525 8.24 0.84 23.58
CA ASN A 525 8.01 2.28 23.62
C ASN A 525 7.12 2.72 24.81
N LEU A 526 6.23 1.83 25.26
CA LEU A 526 5.40 2.04 26.45
C LEU A 526 6.17 1.85 27.77
N GLY A 527 7.44 1.37 27.73
CA GLY A 527 8.23 1.07 28.91
C GLY A 527 7.94 -0.31 29.51
N GLU A 528 7.45 -1.25 28.73
CA GLU A 528 7.15 -2.63 29.13
C GLU A 528 8.14 -3.63 28.48
N PRO A 529 9.47 -3.54 28.76
CA PRO A 529 10.48 -4.33 28.06
C PRO A 529 10.34 -5.85 28.29
N ALA A 530 9.79 -6.29 29.42
CA ALA A 530 9.54 -7.71 29.67
C ALA A 530 8.50 -8.29 28.72
N LYS A 531 7.37 -7.59 28.52
CA LYS A 531 6.35 -8.01 27.55
C LYS A 531 6.85 -7.92 26.11
N ALA A 532 7.64 -6.89 25.80
CA ALA A 532 8.28 -6.76 24.49
C ALA A 532 9.20 -7.93 24.18
N ARG A 533 10.03 -8.36 25.16
CA ARG A 533 10.91 -9.51 25.03
C ARG A 533 10.14 -10.78 24.67
N GLU A 534 9.07 -11.09 25.41
CA GLU A 534 8.26 -12.30 25.17
C GLU A 534 7.68 -12.32 23.74
N LEU A 535 7.18 -11.18 23.27
CA LEU A 535 6.67 -11.04 21.90
C LEU A 535 7.77 -11.22 20.86
N TYR A 536 8.95 -10.63 21.08
CA TYR A 536 10.09 -10.79 20.17
C TYR A 536 10.66 -12.21 20.17
N GLU A 537 10.72 -12.89 21.32
CA GLU A 537 11.16 -14.28 21.39
C GLU A 537 10.22 -15.20 20.61
N ARG A 538 8.92 -14.99 20.72
CA ARG A 538 7.93 -15.73 19.94
C ARG A 538 8.05 -15.41 18.44
N ALA A 539 8.17 -14.13 18.07
CA ALA A 539 8.40 -13.70 16.68
C ALA A 539 9.67 -14.32 16.10
N LEU A 540 10.75 -14.36 16.88
CA LEU A 540 12.03 -14.94 16.49
C LEU A 540 11.90 -16.44 16.22
N ALA A 541 11.22 -17.18 17.09
CA ALA A 541 11.02 -18.63 16.93
C ALA A 541 10.25 -18.96 15.65
N ILE A 542 9.21 -18.17 15.32
CA ILE A 542 8.45 -18.33 14.08
C ILE A 542 9.33 -18.01 12.87
N ALA A 543 10.01 -16.85 12.89
CA ALA A 543 10.84 -16.40 11.76
C ALA A 543 12.03 -17.34 11.50
N GLU A 544 12.68 -17.87 12.54
CA GLU A 544 13.78 -18.83 12.39
C GLU A 544 13.34 -20.16 11.79
N ARG A 545 12.15 -20.62 12.15
CA ARG A 545 11.57 -21.86 11.63
C ARG A 545 11.24 -21.73 10.15
N GLU A 546 10.67 -20.59 9.74
CA GLU A 546 10.18 -20.39 8.39
C GLU A 546 11.27 -19.96 7.40
N TYR A 547 12.07 -18.97 7.79
CA TYR A 547 13.05 -18.36 6.89
C TYR A 547 14.49 -18.84 7.12
N GLY A 548 14.71 -19.60 8.21
CA GLY A 548 16.05 -20.00 8.64
C GLY A 548 16.71 -18.94 9.53
N ARG A 549 17.69 -19.43 10.32
CA ARG A 549 18.35 -18.66 11.41
C ARG A 549 19.10 -17.41 10.94
N ASP A 550 19.43 -17.36 9.68
CA ASP A 550 20.31 -16.34 9.08
C ASP A 550 19.59 -15.44 8.09
N HIS A 551 18.26 -15.44 8.12
CA HIS A 551 17.47 -14.57 7.24
C HIS A 551 17.46 -13.11 7.72
N ARG A 552 17.35 -12.16 6.78
CA ARG A 552 17.35 -10.72 7.06
C ARG A 552 16.25 -10.28 8.06
N ASP A 553 15.08 -10.90 8.02
CA ASP A 553 13.96 -10.54 8.91
C ASP A 553 14.25 -11.00 10.35
N VAL A 554 14.97 -12.11 10.51
CA VAL A 554 15.50 -12.56 11.81
C VAL A 554 16.43 -11.49 12.42
N ALA A 555 17.26 -10.83 11.62
CA ALA A 555 18.16 -9.78 12.12
C ALA A 555 17.39 -8.57 12.68
N GLY A 556 16.27 -8.18 12.06
CA GLY A 556 15.40 -7.11 12.56
C GLY A 556 14.84 -7.44 13.94
N ILE A 557 14.30 -8.66 14.10
CA ILE A 557 13.76 -9.14 15.37
C ILE A 557 14.86 -9.24 16.46
N LEU A 558 16.05 -9.75 16.09
CA LEU A 558 17.20 -9.83 17.01
C LEU A 558 17.65 -8.46 17.50
N ASN A 559 17.65 -7.42 16.64
CA ASN A 559 17.96 -6.06 17.05
C ASN A 559 16.94 -5.52 18.08
N ASN A 560 15.65 -5.76 17.84
CA ASN A 560 14.60 -5.31 18.76
C ASN A 560 14.65 -6.08 20.08
N LEU A 561 14.87 -7.40 20.03
CA LEU A 561 15.05 -8.25 21.21
C LEU A 561 16.30 -7.84 22.03
N GLY A 562 17.41 -7.50 21.35
CA GLY A 562 18.59 -6.94 21.99
C GLY A 562 18.28 -5.65 22.75
N THR A 563 17.46 -4.76 22.18
CA THR A 563 17.04 -3.54 22.87
C THR A 563 16.20 -3.86 24.11
N ALA A 564 15.26 -4.79 24.03
CA ALA A 564 14.46 -5.22 25.17
C ALA A 564 15.33 -5.81 26.29
N TRP A 565 16.32 -6.65 25.97
CA TRP A 565 17.27 -7.20 26.95
C TRP A 565 18.12 -6.11 27.61
N ARG A 566 18.57 -5.11 26.84
CA ARG A 566 19.34 -3.98 27.39
C ARG A 566 18.49 -3.18 28.37
N ASP A 567 17.23 -2.89 28.02
CA ASP A 567 16.32 -2.10 28.86
C ASP A 567 15.86 -2.88 30.10
N LEU A 568 16.00 -4.23 30.10
CA LEU A 568 15.87 -5.09 31.27
C LEU A 568 17.13 -5.13 32.15
N GLY A 569 18.21 -4.43 31.79
CA GLY A 569 19.47 -4.44 32.53
C GLY A 569 20.34 -5.66 32.26
N GLU A 570 20.14 -6.38 31.15
CA GLU A 570 20.87 -7.56 30.73
C GLU A 570 21.76 -7.30 29.49
N PRO A 571 22.74 -6.39 29.57
CA PRO A 571 23.52 -5.97 28.40
C PRO A 571 24.35 -7.09 27.75
N ALA A 572 24.69 -8.12 28.49
CA ALA A 572 25.39 -9.29 27.95
C ALA A 572 24.52 -10.07 26.98
N LYS A 573 23.25 -10.30 27.32
CA LYS A 573 22.29 -10.96 26.43
C LYS A 573 21.96 -10.05 25.21
N ALA A 574 21.85 -8.75 25.44
CA ALA A 574 21.65 -7.76 24.36
C ALA A 574 22.79 -7.84 23.34
N ARG A 575 24.04 -7.83 23.81
CA ARG A 575 25.23 -7.95 22.98
C ARG A 575 25.17 -9.20 22.07
N GLU A 576 24.89 -10.37 22.62
CA GLU A 576 24.81 -11.61 21.83
C GLU A 576 23.77 -11.51 20.70
N ARG A 577 22.61 -10.89 20.95
CA ARG A 577 21.58 -10.70 19.96
C ARG A 577 22.03 -9.72 18.87
N TYR A 578 22.67 -8.61 19.24
CA TYR A 578 23.20 -7.63 18.31
C TYR A 578 24.37 -8.18 17.47
N GLU A 579 25.28 -8.96 18.06
CA GLU A 579 26.38 -9.61 17.33
C GLU A 579 25.85 -10.55 16.26
N ARG A 580 24.84 -11.36 16.60
CA ARG A 580 24.19 -12.23 15.62
C ARG A 580 23.45 -11.43 14.54
N ALA A 581 22.69 -10.39 14.92
CA ALA A 581 22.04 -9.50 13.97
C ALA A 581 23.05 -8.84 13.02
N LEU A 582 24.21 -8.38 13.56
CA LEU A 582 25.26 -7.76 12.77
C LEU A 582 25.81 -8.72 11.71
N ALA A 583 26.10 -9.96 12.10
CA ALA A 583 26.61 -10.98 11.17
C ALA A 583 25.64 -11.22 9.99
N ILE A 584 24.33 -11.24 10.27
CA ILE A 584 23.30 -11.42 9.25
C ILE A 584 23.23 -10.20 8.33
N VAL A 585 23.13 -8.98 8.89
CA VAL A 585 22.98 -7.77 8.06
C VAL A 585 24.23 -7.46 7.24
N GLU A 586 25.44 -7.76 7.75
CA GLU A 586 26.68 -7.62 6.98
C GLU A 586 26.75 -8.57 5.79
N ARG A 587 26.27 -9.80 5.97
CA ARG A 587 26.22 -10.79 4.89
C ARG A 587 25.19 -10.42 3.82
N GLU A 588 23.99 -9.97 4.22
CA GLU A 588 22.87 -9.70 3.32
C GLU A 588 23.02 -8.38 2.55
N TYR A 589 23.53 -7.34 3.21
CA TYR A 589 23.54 -5.99 2.66
C TYR A 589 24.97 -5.45 2.39
N GLY A 590 26.00 -6.16 2.84
CA GLY A 590 27.37 -5.65 2.80
C GLY A 590 27.71 -4.75 4.01
N ARG A 591 29.03 -4.57 4.24
CA ARG A 591 29.58 -3.96 5.46
C ARG A 591 29.28 -2.47 5.64
N ASP A 592 28.93 -1.78 4.55
CA ASP A 592 28.75 -0.33 4.52
C ASP A 592 27.28 0.10 4.34
N HIS A 593 26.34 -0.81 4.54
CA HIS A 593 24.91 -0.52 4.43
C HIS A 593 24.36 0.19 5.69
N PRO A 594 23.39 1.13 5.59
CA PRO A 594 22.81 1.85 6.73
C PRO A 594 22.23 0.95 7.83
N MET A 595 21.70 -0.23 7.49
CA MET A 595 21.24 -1.21 8.47
C MET A 595 22.35 -1.72 9.37
N VAL A 596 23.57 -1.87 8.84
CA VAL A 596 24.77 -2.25 9.61
C VAL A 596 25.11 -1.14 10.60
N ALA A 597 25.04 0.13 10.19
CA ALA A 597 25.31 1.25 11.09
C ALA A 597 24.36 1.30 12.30
N ARG A 598 23.07 1.04 12.08
CA ARG A 598 22.09 0.96 13.16
C ARG A 598 22.40 -0.16 14.15
N THR A 599 22.74 -1.34 13.64
CA THR A 599 23.11 -2.49 14.48
C THR A 599 24.41 -2.24 15.25
N LEU A 600 25.42 -1.63 14.61
CA LEU A 600 26.67 -1.23 15.26
C LEU A 600 26.44 -0.21 16.38
N ASN A 601 25.57 0.77 16.19
CA ASN A 601 25.21 1.72 17.24
C ASN A 601 24.58 1.02 18.45
N ASN A 602 23.67 0.08 18.22
CA ASN A 602 23.01 -0.66 19.29
C ASN A 602 23.99 -1.57 20.02
N LEU A 603 24.87 -2.26 19.29
CA LEU A 603 25.94 -3.06 19.86
C LEU A 603 26.94 -2.20 20.67
N GLY A 604 27.23 -1.00 20.17
CA GLY A 604 28.04 -0.02 20.90
C GLY A 604 27.43 0.38 22.24
N ASN A 605 26.13 0.60 22.29
CA ASN A 605 25.40 0.86 23.53
C ASN A 605 25.54 -0.32 24.51
N ALA A 606 25.38 -1.57 24.05
CA ALA A 606 25.52 -2.75 24.90
C ALA A 606 26.95 -2.88 25.46
N TRP A 607 27.98 -2.62 24.66
CA TRP A 607 29.38 -2.62 25.14
C TRP A 607 29.66 -1.51 26.13
N LEU A 608 29.02 -0.33 25.97
CA LEU A 608 29.12 0.75 26.94
C LEU A 608 28.51 0.35 28.28
N ASP A 609 27.31 -0.23 28.26
CA ASP A 609 26.61 -0.70 29.45
C ASP A 609 27.36 -1.85 30.16
N LEU A 610 28.20 -2.61 29.42
CA LEU A 610 29.14 -3.60 29.95
C LEU A 610 30.47 -3.01 30.47
N GLY A 611 30.61 -1.69 30.50
CA GLY A 611 31.84 -1.04 30.96
C GLY A 611 33.03 -1.15 29.99
N GLN A 612 32.76 -1.33 28.67
CA GLN A 612 33.80 -1.47 27.63
C GLN A 612 33.77 -0.27 26.65
N PRO A 613 34.07 0.97 27.11
CA PRO A 613 33.93 2.18 26.29
C PRO A 613 34.85 2.20 25.07
N ALA A 614 35.98 1.53 25.11
CA ALA A 614 36.89 1.44 23.98
C ALA A 614 36.24 0.70 22.79
N LYS A 615 35.59 -0.44 23.05
CA LYS A 615 34.87 -1.19 22.02
C LYS A 615 33.65 -0.42 21.51
N ALA A 616 32.91 0.23 22.40
CA ALA A 616 31.78 1.07 22.05
C ALA A 616 32.21 2.19 21.08
N ARG A 617 33.35 2.86 21.37
CA ARG A 617 33.90 3.91 20.50
C ARG A 617 34.19 3.41 19.07
N GLU A 618 34.83 2.26 18.92
CA GLU A 618 35.12 1.67 17.60
C GLU A 618 33.86 1.44 16.78
N LEU A 619 32.85 0.88 17.42
CA LEU A 619 31.55 0.59 16.79
C LEU A 619 30.81 1.87 16.40
N TYR A 620 30.79 2.89 17.27
CA TYR A 620 30.17 4.19 16.94
C TYR A 620 30.90 4.92 15.81
N VAL A 621 32.24 4.89 15.78
CA VAL A 621 33.01 5.48 14.68
C VAL A 621 32.69 4.79 13.36
N ARG A 622 32.60 3.47 13.35
CA ARG A 622 32.23 2.73 12.14
C ARG A 622 30.79 3.05 11.72
N ALA A 623 29.82 3.04 12.66
CA ALA A 623 28.44 3.39 12.39
C ALA A 623 28.29 4.80 11.81
N LEU A 624 29.03 5.76 12.37
CA LEU A 624 29.00 7.14 11.92
C LEU A 624 29.55 7.30 10.50
N ARG A 625 30.65 6.62 10.16
CA ARG A 625 31.20 6.64 8.79
C ARG A 625 30.19 6.12 7.77
N ILE A 626 29.51 5.02 8.09
CA ILE A 626 28.50 4.45 7.22
C ILE A 626 27.34 5.44 7.05
N HIS A 627 26.81 6.03 8.13
CA HIS A 627 25.71 6.99 8.01
C HIS A 627 26.11 8.20 7.17
N LEU A 628 27.28 8.81 7.40
CA LEU A 628 27.76 9.98 6.66
C LEU A 628 27.99 9.71 5.17
N ALA A 629 28.27 8.46 4.79
CA ALA A 629 28.35 8.07 3.38
C ALA A 629 26.99 8.00 2.67
N HIS A 630 25.87 7.89 3.42
CA HIS A 630 24.56 7.62 2.84
C HIS A 630 23.54 8.74 3.10
N VAL A 631 23.72 9.56 4.15
CA VAL A 631 22.76 10.59 4.55
C VAL A 631 23.49 11.89 4.91
N PRO A 632 22.83 13.06 4.77
CA PRO A 632 23.41 14.35 5.17
C PRO A 632 23.79 14.38 6.65
N SER A 633 24.78 15.20 7.00
CA SER A 633 25.31 15.36 8.37
C SER A 633 24.24 15.80 9.39
N GLY A 634 23.18 16.50 8.96
CA GLY A 634 22.03 16.89 9.79
C GLY A 634 21.00 15.79 10.03
N HIS A 635 21.16 14.61 9.46
CA HIS A 635 20.19 13.51 9.62
C HIS A 635 20.12 13.05 11.09
N PRO A 636 18.91 12.70 11.61
CA PRO A 636 18.74 12.24 12.99
C PRO A 636 19.64 11.09 13.41
N ASP A 637 19.87 10.11 12.51
CA ASP A 637 20.71 8.95 12.79
C ASP A 637 22.18 9.35 13.00
N VAL A 638 22.69 10.30 12.23
CA VAL A 638 24.04 10.88 12.43
C VAL A 638 24.12 11.55 13.80
N SER A 639 23.09 12.33 14.16
CA SER A 639 23.01 13.02 15.45
C SER A 639 22.99 12.07 16.64
N ILE A 640 22.27 10.95 16.52
CA ILE A 640 22.19 9.91 17.57
C ILE A 640 23.57 9.28 17.79
N VAL A 641 24.21 8.79 16.71
CA VAL A 641 25.52 8.13 16.81
C VAL A 641 26.59 9.10 17.29
N THR A 642 26.57 10.35 16.82
CA THR A 642 27.49 11.41 17.27
C THR A 642 27.33 11.67 18.76
N ARG A 643 26.10 11.74 19.28
CA ARG A 643 25.84 11.90 20.71
C ARG A 643 26.39 10.72 21.53
N ASN A 644 26.18 9.49 21.06
CA ASN A 644 26.71 8.29 21.71
C ASN A 644 28.25 8.26 21.68
N LEU A 645 28.87 8.63 20.57
CA LEU A 645 30.32 8.74 20.45
C LEU A 645 30.92 9.76 21.42
N ARG A 646 30.30 10.94 21.57
CA ARG A 646 30.74 11.98 22.52
C ARG A 646 30.72 11.54 23.99
N ARG A 647 29.87 10.60 24.36
CA ARG A 647 29.82 10.02 25.72
C ARG A 647 31.07 9.21 26.05
N VAL A 648 31.70 8.58 25.06
CA VAL A 648 32.86 7.69 25.23
C VAL A 648 34.17 8.28 24.73
N ALA A 649 34.10 9.32 23.90
CA ALA A 649 35.25 9.99 23.29
C ALA A 649 34.93 11.48 23.07
N PRO A 650 34.92 12.30 24.14
CA PRO A 650 34.58 13.72 24.03
C PRO A 650 35.64 14.53 23.26
N ASP A 651 36.82 13.97 23.09
CA ASP A 651 37.93 14.53 22.31
C ASP A 651 37.80 14.35 20.79
N LEU A 652 36.82 13.58 20.33
CA LEU A 652 36.57 13.37 18.92
C LEU A 652 35.57 14.39 18.38
N VAL A 653 35.91 15.02 17.27
CA VAL A 653 35.10 15.98 16.51
C VAL A 653 34.77 15.39 15.15
N VAL A 654 33.52 15.48 14.77
CA VAL A 654 33.04 15.13 13.43
C VAL A 654 33.08 16.38 12.58
N LEU A 655 33.87 16.38 11.54
CA LEU A 655 33.97 17.49 10.58
C LEU A 655 32.77 17.44 9.60
N ASN A 656 32.48 18.56 8.96
CA ASN A 656 31.42 18.68 7.96
C ASN A 656 31.61 17.75 6.74
N ASP A 657 32.87 17.33 6.48
CA ASP A 657 33.21 16.36 5.43
C ASP A 657 33.08 14.89 5.87
N GLY A 658 32.54 14.64 7.07
CA GLY A 658 32.36 13.30 7.62
C GLY A 658 33.58 12.66 8.25
N ARG A 659 34.75 13.35 8.27
CA ARG A 659 35.94 12.82 8.97
C ARG A 659 35.78 12.96 10.48
N VAL A 660 36.19 11.92 11.20
CA VAL A 660 36.27 11.93 12.66
C VAL A 660 37.73 12.20 13.04
N VAL A 661 37.99 13.35 13.65
CA VAL A 661 39.34 13.79 14.04
C VAL A 661 39.42 14.04 15.54
N ARG A 662 40.63 13.96 16.14
CA ARG A 662 40.83 14.45 17.49
C ARG A 662 40.81 15.97 17.49
N GLY A 663 39.96 16.58 18.33
CA GLY A 663 40.02 18.00 18.60
C GLY A 663 41.35 18.36 19.25
N ALA A 664 41.98 19.47 18.83
CA ALA A 664 43.15 19.99 19.51
C ALA A 664 42.80 20.28 20.97
N GLY A 665 43.44 19.61 21.90
CA GLY A 665 43.12 19.62 23.32
C GLY A 665 43.03 21.04 23.89
N GLY A 666 41.92 21.35 24.56
CA GLY A 666 41.79 22.45 25.50
C GLY A 666 41.07 23.71 25.02
N ALA A 667 39.79 23.64 24.66
CA ALA A 667 38.88 24.77 24.88
C ALA A 667 37.45 24.22 25.08
N ARG A 668 36.84 24.52 26.21
CA ARG A 668 35.39 24.33 26.44
C ARG A 668 34.65 25.19 25.40
N PRO A 669 33.67 24.65 24.66
CA PRO A 669 32.80 25.47 23.84
C PRO A 669 31.64 25.99 24.71
N ASP A 670 31.89 26.99 25.52
CA ASP A 670 30.88 27.89 26.08
C ASP A 670 31.04 29.23 25.38
N ALA A 671 30.60 29.31 24.13
CA ALA A 671 30.31 30.60 23.48
C ALA A 671 29.24 30.31 22.40
N GLY A 672 28.11 30.99 22.56
CA GLY A 672 26.89 30.83 21.81
C GLY A 672 27.07 30.90 20.29
N PHE A 673 26.48 29.98 19.62
CA PHE A 673 26.26 30.03 18.18
C PHE A 673 24.92 30.74 17.96
N ASP A 674 25.00 31.97 17.47
CA ASP A 674 23.83 32.73 17.01
C ASP A 674 23.38 32.20 15.64
N HIS A 675 22.21 31.58 15.59
CA HIS A 675 21.62 31.00 14.38
C HIS A 675 21.02 32.04 13.41
N SER A 676 21.14 33.35 13.69
CA SER A 676 20.45 34.35 12.88
C SER A 676 21.26 35.00 11.77
N THR A 677 22.59 34.88 11.74
CA THR A 677 23.39 35.74 10.82
C THR A 677 24.45 35.03 9.97
N GLY A 678 24.73 33.76 10.10
CA GLY A 678 25.65 33.04 9.18
C GLY A 678 27.04 33.65 8.96
N ARG A 679 27.54 34.46 9.90
CA ARG A 679 28.90 35.05 9.83
C ARG A 679 29.73 34.65 11.04
N SER A 680 30.90 34.09 10.75
CA SER A 680 31.99 33.88 11.70
C SER A 680 32.43 35.22 12.24
N VAL A 681 32.40 35.38 13.55
CA VAL A 681 33.17 36.44 14.22
C VAL A 681 34.43 35.78 14.78
N THR A 682 35.55 36.28 14.34
CA THR A 682 36.93 35.95 14.75
C THR A 682 37.13 36.11 16.25
#